data_082986bcf245d270e23a20934c37babf
#
_entry.id   082986bcf245d270e23a20934c37babf
#
_cell.length_a   1.000
_cell.length_b   1.000
_cell.length_c   1.000
_cell.angle_alpha   90.00
_cell.angle_beta   90.00
_cell.angle_gamma   90.00
#
_symmetry.space_group_name_H-M   'P 1'
#
loop_
_entity.id
_entity.type
_entity.pdbx_description
1 polymer ?
#
loop_
_entity_poly.entity_id
_entity_poly.type
_entity_poly.pdbx_seq_one_letter_code
_entity_poly.pdbx_strand_id
1 'polypeptide(L)'
;AARGVLLRTLGPRAAALALQRQPRGKGNDWYQVAADAGRLRVSGSSEVALAHGAYNYLQSIGAASVSWEGSRVALPAAYADFRGQRVVTPFAYRAYLNVCTYGYTTPWWDWARWEREIDWMALHGIDMPLAMEGQDYVWQALWREFGVSDADLAQYFSGPAFAPWQRMGNIEAYDAPLPQQWIEDKYALQQRILQRMRTLGMKPVLPAFSGYVPKAFAQAHPQARIYRMRAWEGFHETYWLDPADPLFTKIAQRFIQLYDRTYGKGTYYLADAFNEMLPPIAADGSDARLASYGDSTANTAKTAPPEVSPAQRDKRLADYGRALYESIHRANPDAVWVMQGWLFGADRHFWTPQAIAAFLREVPNDKLLVLDIGNDRYPGTWKLSDAFDGKQWIYGYVHNYGGSNPVYGDLAFYRDDLRALLADKDKQQLVGFGAFPEGLHDNSVVYEYMYTLAWGGQQRSLQDWLGDYTRARYGHTSPALRAAWDDLQAAVLSTRYWTPRWWRSRAGAYLLFKRPTLDIGEFEGAPGDPPRLRRALDQLLALAPEYADAPLYRYDLVDFARHYATGRVDAQLQQAVAAYRRGDVAAGDAAFARVQAAVQQLDGLVGGQQEILSSWLGDAEGDAKTPQDAAYYRRDAKAQISVWGGEGNLGDYASKAWQGMYADYYLPRWALAMQALRAAAVSGGSVDEAALQQRLRVWERDWVACETPYTRRAPADPVAAVRRLLQQVDAR
;
A
#
# COMPACT_ATOMS: atom_id res chain seq x y z
N ALA A 1 -9.42 -26.04 -6.99
CA ALA A 1 -8.59 -24.82 -7.04
C ALA A 1 -7.57 -24.80 -5.90
N ALA A 2 -7.97 -25.03 -4.64
CA ALA A 2 -7.06 -25.06 -3.47
C ALA A 2 -5.88 -26.02 -3.64
N ARG A 3 -6.10 -27.21 -4.22
CA ARG A 3 -5.01 -28.17 -4.50
C ARG A 3 -3.93 -27.55 -5.41
N GLY A 4 -4.32 -26.80 -6.43
CA GLY A 4 -3.38 -26.12 -7.32
C GLY A 4 -2.54 -25.08 -6.57
N VAL A 5 -3.14 -24.29 -5.69
CA VAL A 5 -2.44 -23.35 -4.81
C VAL A 5 -1.40 -24.08 -3.96
N LEU A 6 -1.81 -25.14 -3.25
CA LEU A 6 -0.92 -25.88 -2.36
C LEU A 6 0.22 -26.58 -3.12
N LEU A 7 -0.02 -27.05 -4.34
CA LEU A 7 1.04 -27.66 -5.17
C LEU A 7 2.07 -26.64 -5.62
N ARG A 8 1.64 -25.44 -6.04
CA ARG A 8 2.58 -24.38 -6.48
C ARG A 8 3.37 -23.80 -5.32
N THR A 9 2.75 -23.65 -4.16
CA THR A 9 3.37 -22.97 -3.00
C THR A 9 4.14 -23.93 -2.09
N LEU A 10 3.64 -25.14 -1.89
CA LEU A 10 4.21 -26.13 -0.95
C LEU A 10 4.91 -27.31 -1.64
N GLY A 11 4.87 -27.36 -2.97
CA GLY A 11 5.53 -28.38 -3.78
C GLY A 11 4.76 -29.72 -3.86
N PRO A 12 5.33 -30.71 -4.56
CA PRO A 12 4.63 -31.94 -4.95
C PRO A 12 4.13 -32.79 -3.77
N ARG A 13 4.78 -32.70 -2.61
CA ARG A 13 4.29 -33.42 -1.38
C ARG A 13 2.92 -32.95 -0.93
N ALA A 14 2.47 -31.76 -1.29
CA ALA A 14 1.13 -31.29 -1.00
C ALA A 14 0.02 -32.09 -1.73
N ALA A 15 0.37 -32.90 -2.74
CA ALA A 15 -0.57 -33.81 -3.38
C ALA A 15 -1.15 -34.86 -2.41
N ALA A 16 -0.40 -35.23 -1.36
CA ALA A 16 -0.84 -36.18 -0.34
C ALA A 16 -1.87 -35.62 0.67
N LEU A 17 -2.08 -34.30 0.70
CA LEU A 17 -3.08 -33.67 1.55
C LEU A 17 -4.49 -34.00 1.06
N ALA A 18 -5.34 -34.57 1.93
CA ALA A 18 -6.73 -34.83 1.59
C ALA A 18 -7.58 -33.57 1.77
N LEU A 19 -8.08 -33.00 0.68
CA LEU A 19 -8.94 -31.81 0.71
C LEU A 19 -10.39 -32.21 0.51
N GLN A 20 -11.28 -31.77 1.42
CA GLN A 20 -12.71 -32.09 1.39
C GLN A 20 -13.52 -30.81 1.50
N ARG A 21 -14.09 -30.37 0.37
CA ARG A 21 -15.03 -29.26 0.37
C ARG A 21 -16.37 -29.71 0.95
N GLN A 22 -16.95 -28.89 1.82
CA GLN A 22 -18.25 -29.12 2.43
C GLN A 22 -19.10 -27.85 2.36
N PRO A 23 -20.46 -27.98 2.40
CA PRO A 23 -21.32 -26.79 2.39
C PRO A 23 -21.03 -25.84 3.54
N ARG A 24 -21.06 -24.54 3.25
CA ARG A 24 -20.85 -23.50 4.28
C ARG A 24 -21.98 -23.44 5.29
N GLY A 25 -23.22 -23.75 4.89
CA GLY A 25 -24.41 -23.56 5.71
C GLY A 25 -24.80 -22.08 5.83
N LYS A 26 -25.48 -21.75 6.94
CA LYS A 26 -25.92 -20.38 7.27
C LYS A 26 -24.84 -19.62 8.07
N GLY A 27 -23.61 -19.58 7.65
CA GLY A 27 -22.54 -18.93 8.41
C GLY A 27 -21.43 -18.42 7.55
N ASN A 28 -20.38 -17.96 8.20
CA ASN A 28 -19.16 -17.54 7.53
C ASN A 28 -18.31 -18.75 7.10
N ASP A 29 -17.24 -18.50 6.40
CA ASP A 29 -16.29 -19.53 6.01
C ASP A 29 -15.68 -20.24 7.21
N TRP A 30 -15.35 -21.49 7.04
CA TRP A 30 -14.76 -22.32 8.07
C TRP A 30 -13.82 -23.38 7.48
N TYR A 31 -12.87 -23.82 8.30
CA TYR A 31 -12.07 -25.01 8.02
C TYR A 31 -11.92 -25.87 9.26
N GLN A 32 -11.53 -27.14 9.06
CA GLN A 32 -11.15 -28.10 10.11
C GLN A 32 -10.01 -28.96 9.59
N VAL A 33 -8.98 -29.14 10.41
CA VAL A 33 -7.84 -29.98 10.09
C VAL A 33 -7.83 -31.20 11.00
N ALA A 34 -7.55 -32.35 10.46
CA ALA A 34 -7.38 -33.59 11.19
C ALA A 34 -6.29 -34.46 10.55
N ALA A 35 -5.67 -35.32 11.29
CA ALA A 35 -4.80 -36.38 10.75
C ALA A 35 -5.23 -37.73 11.26
N ASP A 36 -5.16 -38.72 10.38
CA ASP A 36 -5.50 -40.12 10.68
C ASP A 36 -4.60 -41.04 9.84
N ALA A 37 -4.03 -42.05 10.46
CA ALA A 37 -3.10 -42.99 9.83
C ALA A 37 -1.95 -42.27 9.06
N GLY A 38 -1.40 -41.22 9.64
CA GLY A 38 -0.32 -40.42 9.06
C GLY A 38 -0.71 -39.47 7.94
N ARG A 39 -2.00 -39.39 7.59
CA ARG A 39 -2.49 -38.55 6.49
C ARG A 39 -3.21 -37.32 7.00
N LEU A 40 -2.84 -36.14 6.50
CA LEU A 40 -3.51 -34.88 6.81
C LEU A 40 -4.74 -34.69 5.94
N ARG A 41 -5.88 -34.40 6.58
CA ARG A 41 -7.15 -34.05 5.94
C ARG A 41 -7.57 -32.65 6.34
N VAL A 42 -7.93 -31.85 5.36
CA VAL A 42 -8.47 -30.51 5.54
C VAL A 42 -9.88 -30.48 4.96
N SER A 43 -10.85 -30.19 5.82
CA SER A 43 -12.25 -29.93 5.41
C SER A 43 -12.49 -28.42 5.46
N GLY A 44 -13.25 -27.87 4.51
CA GLY A 44 -13.51 -26.43 4.48
C GLY A 44 -14.70 -26.06 3.60
N SER A 45 -15.25 -24.87 3.86
CA SER A 45 -16.48 -24.36 3.21
C SER A 45 -16.24 -23.74 1.83
N SER A 46 -14.98 -23.37 1.51
CA SER A 46 -14.59 -22.76 0.23
C SER A 46 -13.19 -23.23 -0.17
N GLU A 47 -12.80 -22.96 -1.42
CA GLU A 47 -11.44 -23.22 -1.89
C GLU A 47 -10.39 -22.43 -1.07
N VAL A 48 -10.73 -21.16 -0.77
CA VAL A 48 -9.88 -20.31 0.08
C VAL A 48 -9.77 -20.88 1.50
N ALA A 49 -10.88 -21.32 2.10
CA ALA A 49 -10.86 -21.91 3.44
C ALA A 49 -10.04 -23.23 3.49
N LEU A 50 -10.06 -24.03 2.41
CA LEU A 50 -9.23 -25.24 2.31
C LEU A 50 -7.74 -24.90 2.21
N ALA A 51 -7.36 -23.93 1.37
CA ALA A 51 -5.97 -23.51 1.21
C ALA A 51 -5.43 -22.90 2.52
N HIS A 52 -6.20 -22.00 3.12
CA HIS A 52 -5.87 -21.37 4.39
C HIS A 52 -5.76 -22.37 5.53
N GLY A 53 -6.74 -23.27 5.68
CA GLY A 53 -6.72 -24.28 6.74
C GLY A 53 -5.49 -25.20 6.67
N ALA A 54 -5.12 -25.62 5.45
CA ALA A 54 -3.89 -26.39 5.24
C ALA A 54 -2.65 -25.57 5.65
N TYR A 55 -2.53 -24.34 5.15
CA TYR A 55 -1.38 -23.49 5.40
C TYR A 55 -1.25 -23.11 6.89
N ASN A 56 -2.35 -22.67 7.51
CA ASN A 56 -2.37 -22.29 8.93
C ASN A 56 -1.91 -23.44 9.85
N TYR A 57 -2.38 -24.66 9.61
CA TYR A 57 -1.91 -25.82 10.34
C TYR A 57 -0.42 -26.10 10.10
N LEU A 58 0.02 -26.09 8.83
CA LEU A 58 1.42 -26.36 8.49
C LEU A 58 2.38 -25.30 9.07
N GLN A 59 1.95 -24.04 9.10
CA GLN A 59 2.67 -22.97 9.77
C GLN A 59 2.76 -23.21 11.28
N SER A 60 1.66 -23.57 11.92
CA SER A 60 1.60 -23.79 13.37
C SER A 60 2.50 -24.95 13.86
N ILE A 61 2.78 -25.94 13.00
CA ILE A 61 3.71 -27.04 13.30
C ILE A 61 5.14 -26.75 12.79
N GLY A 62 5.41 -25.58 12.22
CA GLY A 62 6.72 -25.21 11.69
C GLY A 62 7.09 -25.85 10.35
N ALA A 63 6.10 -26.38 9.60
CA ALA A 63 6.33 -27.10 8.36
C ALA A 63 6.32 -26.21 7.10
N ALA A 64 5.71 -25.03 7.15
CA ALA A 64 5.63 -24.12 6.02
C ALA A 64 5.58 -22.66 6.45
N SER A 65 6.33 -21.82 5.73
CA SER A 65 6.21 -20.35 5.71
C SER A 65 6.32 -19.89 4.27
N VAL A 66 5.34 -19.11 3.80
CA VAL A 66 5.28 -18.58 2.45
C VAL A 66 5.08 -17.08 2.55
N SER A 67 6.08 -16.32 2.21
CA SER A 67 6.05 -14.85 2.26
C SER A 67 6.65 -14.24 0.98
N TRP A 68 6.61 -12.93 0.89
CA TRP A 68 7.15 -12.20 -0.26
C TRP A 68 8.66 -12.36 -0.41
N GLU A 69 9.36 -12.42 0.72
CA GLU A 69 10.82 -12.52 0.80
C GLU A 69 11.33 -13.90 0.41
N GLY A 70 10.47 -14.90 0.52
CA GLY A 70 10.81 -16.27 0.22
C GLY A 70 9.88 -17.28 0.89
N SER A 71 10.20 -18.55 0.70
CA SER A 71 9.40 -19.63 1.27
C SER A 71 10.31 -20.68 1.89
N ARG A 72 9.88 -21.19 3.04
CA ARG A 72 10.45 -22.40 3.65
C ARG A 72 9.35 -23.45 3.73
N VAL A 73 9.58 -24.61 3.12
CA VAL A 73 8.63 -25.73 3.11
C VAL A 73 9.36 -27.00 3.48
N ALA A 74 8.94 -27.64 4.55
CA ALA A 74 9.49 -28.90 5.07
C ALA A 74 8.34 -29.79 5.57
N LEU A 75 7.51 -30.25 4.64
CA LEU A 75 6.35 -31.08 4.97
C LEU A 75 6.77 -32.41 5.58
N PRO A 76 6.17 -32.84 6.72
CA PRO A 76 6.41 -34.15 7.32
C PRO A 76 6.06 -35.28 6.36
N ALA A 77 6.72 -36.43 6.48
CA ALA A 77 6.36 -37.64 5.76
C ALA A 77 5.03 -38.25 6.26
N ALA A 78 4.76 -38.10 7.53
CA ALA A 78 3.51 -38.52 8.19
C ALA A 78 3.15 -37.56 9.32
N TYR A 79 1.88 -37.47 9.63
CA TYR A 79 1.35 -36.62 10.70
C TYR A 79 0.85 -37.45 11.86
N ALA A 80 1.08 -37.03 13.11
CA ALA A 80 0.50 -37.68 14.27
C ALA A 80 -1.04 -37.55 14.21
N ASP A 81 -1.75 -38.58 14.65
CA ASP A 81 -3.20 -38.60 14.65
C ASP A 81 -3.76 -37.53 15.60
N PHE A 82 -4.66 -36.70 15.07
CA PHE A 82 -5.38 -35.67 15.83
C PHE A 82 -6.68 -35.30 15.14
N ARG A 83 -7.55 -34.65 15.89
CA ARG A 83 -8.75 -33.99 15.36
C ARG A 83 -8.80 -32.57 15.92
N GLY A 84 -8.51 -31.60 15.06
CA GLY A 84 -8.62 -30.17 15.38
C GLY A 84 -10.07 -29.71 15.47
N GLN A 85 -10.29 -28.61 16.15
CA GLN A 85 -11.59 -27.94 16.19
C GLN A 85 -11.90 -27.27 14.83
N ARG A 86 -13.17 -27.06 14.57
CA ARG A 86 -13.59 -26.23 13.44
C ARG A 86 -13.30 -24.76 13.75
N VAL A 87 -12.53 -24.11 12.88
CA VAL A 87 -12.25 -22.69 12.92
C VAL A 87 -13.22 -21.99 11.98
N VAL A 88 -13.99 -21.07 12.51
CA VAL A 88 -14.96 -20.26 11.75
C VAL A 88 -14.49 -18.80 11.80
N THR A 89 -14.34 -18.15 10.66
CA THR A 89 -14.02 -16.71 10.64
C THR A 89 -15.21 -15.89 11.13
N PRO A 90 -15.00 -14.83 11.94
CA PRO A 90 -16.09 -13.94 12.35
C PRO A 90 -16.62 -13.06 11.20
N PHE A 91 -15.96 -13.06 10.03
CA PHE A 91 -16.22 -12.16 8.92
C PHE A 91 -16.73 -12.86 7.66
N ALA A 92 -17.71 -12.26 7.00
CA ALA A 92 -18.18 -12.70 5.68
C ALA A 92 -17.14 -12.42 4.58
N TYR A 93 -16.32 -11.38 4.76
CA TYR A 93 -15.30 -10.94 3.80
C TYR A 93 -13.96 -10.69 4.48
N ARG A 94 -12.87 -11.07 3.79
CA ARG A 94 -11.48 -10.75 4.16
C ARG A 94 -10.89 -10.02 2.96
N ALA A 95 -10.86 -8.66 3.07
CA ALA A 95 -10.47 -7.78 1.98
C ALA A 95 -8.96 -7.57 1.90
N TYR A 96 -8.47 -7.23 0.72
CA TYR A 96 -7.05 -6.97 0.48
C TYR A 96 -6.82 -6.04 -0.71
N LEU A 97 -5.71 -5.34 -0.67
CA LEU A 97 -5.23 -4.36 -1.64
C LEU A 97 -5.92 -2.99 -1.54
N ASN A 98 -5.21 -2.00 -2.04
CA ASN A 98 -5.63 -0.62 -2.21
C ASN A 98 -5.59 -0.25 -3.70
N VAL A 99 -6.28 0.78 -4.11
CA VAL A 99 -6.18 1.29 -5.48
C VAL A 99 -4.76 1.77 -5.80
N CYS A 100 -4.06 2.36 -4.82
CA CYS A 100 -2.69 2.85 -4.97
C CYS A 100 -1.66 1.72 -5.14
N THR A 101 -1.97 0.49 -4.72
CA THR A 101 -1.10 -0.68 -4.89
C THR A 101 -0.73 -0.89 -6.36
N TYR A 102 -1.67 -0.60 -7.26
CA TYR A 102 -1.52 -0.74 -8.70
C TYR A 102 -0.56 0.28 -9.34
N GLY A 103 -0.13 1.28 -8.59
CA GLY A 103 0.92 2.21 -8.96
C GLY A 103 2.21 1.98 -8.18
N TYR A 104 2.13 1.80 -6.86
CA TYR A 104 3.32 1.69 -6.02
C TYR A 104 4.02 0.33 -6.06
N THR A 105 3.33 -0.74 -6.48
CA THR A 105 3.91 -2.09 -6.44
C THR A 105 3.69 -2.89 -7.73
N THR A 106 2.47 -2.91 -8.27
CA THR A 106 2.09 -3.87 -9.31
C THR A 106 2.09 -3.37 -10.76
N PRO A 107 2.48 -2.12 -11.11
CA PRO A 107 2.35 -1.67 -12.49
C PRO A 107 3.16 -2.55 -13.46
N TRP A 108 4.30 -3.08 -13.03
CA TRP A 108 5.23 -3.88 -13.83
C TRP A 108 5.06 -5.40 -13.60
N TRP A 109 4.00 -5.83 -12.92
CA TRP A 109 3.80 -7.24 -12.65
C TRP A 109 3.25 -7.98 -13.86
N ASP A 110 3.90 -9.10 -14.16
CA ASP A 110 3.43 -10.11 -15.09
C ASP A 110 2.46 -11.10 -14.41
N TRP A 111 2.01 -12.08 -15.20
CA TRP A 111 1.13 -13.12 -14.67
C TRP A 111 1.82 -13.98 -13.59
N ALA A 112 3.10 -14.25 -13.69
CA ALA A 112 3.77 -15.13 -12.72
C ALA A 112 3.78 -14.50 -11.32
N ARG A 113 3.99 -13.17 -11.24
CA ARG A 113 3.90 -12.42 -9.99
C ARG A 113 2.47 -12.35 -9.46
N TRP A 114 1.49 -12.07 -10.32
CA TRP A 114 0.08 -12.06 -9.93
C TRP A 114 -0.42 -13.45 -9.50
N GLU A 115 -0.02 -14.54 -10.16
CA GLU A 115 -0.37 -15.89 -9.76
C GLU A 115 0.15 -16.21 -8.36
N ARG A 116 1.39 -15.84 -8.07
CA ARG A 116 2.00 -16.02 -6.74
C ARG A 116 1.26 -15.20 -5.68
N GLU A 117 0.89 -13.97 -5.97
CA GLU A 117 0.16 -13.10 -5.04
C GLU A 117 -1.26 -13.63 -4.77
N ILE A 118 -1.99 -14.08 -5.79
CA ILE A 118 -3.31 -14.69 -5.62
C ILE A 118 -3.21 -15.99 -4.81
N ASP A 119 -2.16 -16.78 -5.03
CA ASP A 119 -1.90 -17.98 -4.23
C ASP A 119 -1.60 -17.61 -2.76
N TRP A 120 -0.83 -16.55 -2.52
CA TRP A 120 -0.59 -16.02 -1.18
C TRP A 120 -1.88 -15.55 -0.52
N MET A 121 -2.74 -14.83 -1.24
CA MET A 121 -4.07 -14.45 -0.76
C MET A 121 -4.87 -15.67 -0.30
N ALA A 122 -4.89 -16.73 -1.10
CA ALA A 122 -5.63 -17.95 -0.76
C ALA A 122 -5.06 -18.66 0.48
N LEU A 123 -3.73 -18.71 0.63
CA LEU A 123 -3.08 -19.27 1.83
C LEU A 123 -3.41 -18.47 3.09
N HIS A 124 -3.60 -17.16 2.96
CA HIS A 124 -3.94 -16.27 4.09
C HIS A 124 -5.44 -16.08 4.28
N GLY A 125 -6.27 -16.79 3.51
CA GLY A 125 -7.72 -16.81 3.69
C GLY A 125 -8.44 -15.56 3.20
N ILE A 126 -7.83 -14.81 2.31
CA ILE A 126 -8.38 -13.60 1.68
C ILE A 126 -9.36 -14.02 0.58
N ASP A 127 -10.57 -13.44 0.57
CA ASP A 127 -11.60 -13.76 -0.39
C ASP A 127 -12.23 -12.56 -1.13
N MET A 128 -11.82 -11.33 -0.75
CA MET A 128 -12.33 -10.10 -1.38
C MET A 128 -11.18 -9.14 -1.73
N PRO A 129 -10.34 -9.46 -2.73
CA PRO A 129 -9.31 -8.54 -3.19
C PRO A 129 -9.88 -7.47 -4.12
N LEU A 130 -9.26 -6.28 -4.14
CA LEU A 130 -9.45 -5.33 -5.23
C LEU A 130 -8.84 -5.90 -6.52
N ALA A 131 -9.48 -5.69 -7.66
CA ALA A 131 -9.01 -6.17 -8.97
C ALA A 131 -9.10 -5.04 -10.00
N MET A 132 -8.08 -4.17 -10.01
CA MET A 132 -8.09 -2.88 -10.71
C MET A 132 -7.19 -2.83 -11.95
N GLU A 133 -6.59 -3.96 -12.36
CA GLU A 133 -5.82 -4.02 -13.61
C GLU A 133 -6.71 -3.85 -14.85
N GLY A 134 -6.10 -3.47 -15.97
CA GLY A 134 -6.72 -3.51 -17.29
C GLY A 134 -7.96 -2.65 -17.51
N GLN A 135 -8.29 -1.75 -16.57
CA GLN A 135 -9.49 -0.92 -16.71
C GLN A 135 -9.35 0.15 -17.80
N ASP A 136 -8.12 0.55 -18.14
CA ASP A 136 -7.86 1.53 -19.19
C ASP A 136 -8.37 1.10 -20.57
N TYR A 137 -8.38 -0.21 -20.83
CA TYR A 137 -9.00 -0.80 -22.03
C TYR A 137 -10.49 -0.48 -22.12
N VAL A 138 -11.20 -0.56 -21.00
CA VAL A 138 -12.65 -0.26 -20.93
C VAL A 138 -12.87 1.25 -20.98
N TRP A 139 -12.05 2.04 -20.29
CA TRP A 139 -12.10 3.51 -20.34
C TRP A 139 -11.86 4.03 -21.77
N GLN A 140 -10.89 3.47 -22.48
CA GLN A 140 -10.62 3.84 -23.87
C GLN A 140 -11.83 3.56 -24.76
N ALA A 141 -12.43 2.37 -24.66
CA ALA A 141 -13.62 2.01 -25.42
C ALA A 141 -14.82 2.92 -25.08
N LEU A 142 -15.03 3.22 -23.80
CA LEU A 142 -16.09 4.09 -23.34
C LEU A 142 -15.97 5.50 -23.93
N TRP A 143 -14.81 6.14 -23.76
CA TRP A 143 -14.65 7.52 -24.18
C TRP A 143 -14.70 7.69 -25.71
N ARG A 144 -14.27 6.69 -26.49
CA ARG A 144 -14.49 6.65 -27.95
C ARG A 144 -15.97 6.69 -28.31
N GLU A 145 -16.81 5.94 -27.60
CA GLU A 145 -18.27 5.96 -27.80
C GLU A 145 -18.88 7.34 -27.45
N PHE A 146 -18.26 8.08 -26.55
CA PHE A 146 -18.67 9.42 -26.16
C PHE A 146 -17.92 10.55 -26.93
N GLY A 147 -17.28 10.21 -28.04
CA GLY A 147 -16.74 11.17 -29.01
C GLY A 147 -15.36 11.75 -28.67
N VAL A 148 -14.64 11.18 -27.71
CA VAL A 148 -13.26 11.57 -27.45
C VAL A 148 -12.35 10.90 -28.49
N SER A 149 -11.50 11.69 -29.15
CA SER A 149 -10.58 11.19 -30.18
C SER A 149 -9.44 10.35 -29.60
N ASP A 150 -8.84 9.49 -30.42
CA ASP A 150 -7.67 8.70 -29.98
C ASP A 150 -6.48 9.58 -29.61
N ALA A 151 -6.32 10.73 -30.26
CA ALA A 151 -5.28 11.70 -29.92
C ALA A 151 -5.50 12.33 -28.53
N ASP A 152 -6.76 12.66 -28.19
CA ASP A 152 -7.11 13.17 -26.87
C ASP A 152 -6.98 12.09 -25.81
N LEU A 153 -7.35 10.84 -26.12
CA LEU A 153 -7.19 9.71 -25.19
C LEU A 153 -5.74 9.41 -24.89
N ALA A 154 -4.86 9.51 -25.88
CA ALA A 154 -3.42 9.36 -25.67
C ALA A 154 -2.86 10.40 -24.69
N GLN A 155 -3.50 11.59 -24.63
CA GLN A 155 -3.14 12.66 -23.69
C GLN A 155 -3.94 12.61 -22.38
N TYR A 156 -4.95 11.76 -22.25
CA TYR A 156 -5.77 11.61 -21.05
C TYR A 156 -5.16 10.64 -20.05
N PHE A 157 -4.72 9.47 -20.50
CA PHE A 157 -4.11 8.47 -19.64
C PHE A 157 -2.75 8.92 -19.14
N SER A 158 -2.48 8.68 -17.87
CA SER A 158 -1.17 8.90 -17.26
C SER A 158 -0.26 7.69 -17.44
N GLY A 159 1.03 7.87 -17.22
CA GLY A 159 2.02 6.79 -17.27
C GLY A 159 1.68 5.59 -16.37
N PRO A 160 2.24 4.42 -16.65
CA PRO A 160 1.91 3.17 -15.97
C PRO A 160 1.90 3.25 -14.45
N ALA A 161 2.94 3.80 -13.84
CA ALA A 161 3.06 3.89 -12.40
C ALA A 161 2.15 4.97 -11.77
N PHE A 162 1.55 5.84 -12.58
CA PHE A 162 0.65 6.92 -12.14
C PHE A 162 -0.82 6.67 -12.47
N ALA A 163 -1.14 5.60 -13.19
CA ALA A 163 -2.48 5.24 -13.60
C ALA A 163 -3.53 5.23 -12.46
N PRO A 164 -3.25 4.75 -11.23
CA PRO A 164 -4.23 4.78 -10.14
C PRO A 164 -4.76 6.18 -9.83
N TRP A 165 -3.90 7.18 -9.81
CA TRP A 165 -4.30 8.56 -9.49
C TRP A 165 -5.06 9.23 -10.63
N GLN A 166 -4.79 8.85 -11.87
CA GLN A 166 -5.61 9.24 -13.00
C GLN A 166 -7.02 8.61 -12.89
N ARG A 167 -7.10 7.31 -12.56
CA ARG A 167 -8.36 6.58 -12.39
C ARG A 167 -9.20 7.09 -11.21
N MET A 168 -8.55 7.58 -10.14
CA MET A 168 -9.21 8.22 -9.00
C MET A 168 -9.58 9.70 -9.25
N GLY A 169 -9.17 10.27 -10.37
CA GLY A 169 -9.47 11.66 -10.71
C GLY A 169 -8.56 12.71 -10.06
N ASN A 170 -7.43 12.31 -9.49
CA ASN A 170 -6.45 13.24 -8.92
C ASN A 170 -5.64 13.96 -9.99
N ILE A 171 -5.26 13.25 -11.06
CA ILE A 171 -4.40 13.73 -12.15
C ILE A 171 -4.96 13.36 -13.51
N GLU A 172 -4.43 13.99 -14.56
CA GLU A 172 -4.67 13.65 -15.97
C GLU A 172 -3.38 13.90 -16.76
N ALA A 173 -3.09 13.04 -17.72
CA ALA A 173 -2.03 13.24 -18.72
C ALA A 173 -0.58 13.29 -18.19
N TYR A 174 -0.32 12.90 -16.96
CA TYR A 174 1.05 12.90 -16.47
C TYR A 174 1.87 11.79 -17.12
N ASP A 175 3.05 12.18 -17.65
CA ASP A 175 3.95 11.30 -18.41
C ASP A 175 3.24 10.56 -19.57
N ALA A 176 2.27 11.23 -20.21
CA ALA A 176 1.59 10.72 -21.41
C ALA A 176 2.53 10.78 -22.64
N PRO A 177 2.20 10.05 -23.73
CA PRO A 177 1.05 9.16 -23.90
C PRO A 177 1.27 7.76 -23.35
N LEU A 178 0.20 7.13 -22.85
CA LEU A 178 0.24 5.72 -22.47
C LEU A 178 0.26 4.84 -23.73
N PRO A 179 1.24 3.94 -23.91
CA PRO A 179 1.31 3.09 -25.10
C PRO A 179 0.10 2.17 -25.26
N GLN A 180 -0.42 2.04 -26.48
CA GLN A 180 -1.54 1.15 -26.78
C GLN A 180 -1.27 -0.29 -26.38
N GLN A 181 -0.05 -0.77 -26.59
CA GLN A 181 0.35 -2.13 -26.23
C GLN A 181 0.24 -2.38 -24.72
N TRP A 182 0.56 -1.39 -23.89
CA TRP A 182 0.35 -1.47 -22.44
C TRP A 182 -1.11 -1.75 -22.11
N ILE A 183 -2.03 -1.01 -22.71
CA ILE A 183 -3.48 -1.15 -22.49
C ILE A 183 -3.93 -2.59 -22.86
N GLU A 184 -3.43 -3.12 -23.96
CA GLU A 184 -3.76 -4.47 -24.46
C GLU A 184 -3.14 -5.58 -23.59
N ASP A 185 -1.90 -5.43 -23.16
CA ASP A 185 -1.24 -6.38 -22.28
C ASP A 185 -1.93 -6.44 -20.90
N LYS A 186 -2.30 -5.29 -20.34
CA LYS A 186 -3.03 -5.22 -19.07
C LYS A 186 -4.47 -5.74 -19.18
N TYR A 187 -5.12 -5.57 -20.34
CA TYR A 187 -6.40 -6.24 -20.63
C TYR A 187 -6.26 -7.76 -20.53
N ALA A 188 -5.29 -8.34 -21.23
CA ALA A 188 -5.07 -9.78 -21.21
C ALA A 188 -4.70 -10.30 -19.79
N LEU A 189 -3.91 -9.53 -19.06
CA LEU A 189 -3.51 -9.85 -17.69
C LEU A 189 -4.73 -9.87 -16.76
N GLN A 190 -5.61 -8.86 -16.83
CA GLN A 190 -6.80 -8.78 -15.98
C GLN A 190 -7.77 -9.95 -16.22
N GLN A 191 -7.90 -10.41 -17.45
CA GLN A 191 -8.71 -11.62 -17.74
C GLN A 191 -8.20 -12.84 -16.94
N ARG A 192 -6.88 -13.04 -16.90
CA ARG A 192 -6.26 -14.15 -16.16
C ARG A 192 -6.42 -13.99 -14.64
N ILE A 193 -6.23 -12.76 -14.12
CA ILE A 193 -6.41 -12.43 -12.71
C ILE A 193 -7.84 -12.78 -12.26
N LEU A 194 -8.83 -12.25 -12.96
CA LEU A 194 -10.24 -12.47 -12.60
C LEU A 194 -10.66 -13.94 -12.76
N GLN A 195 -10.18 -14.63 -13.79
CA GLN A 195 -10.41 -16.05 -13.95
C GLN A 195 -9.88 -16.85 -12.75
N ARG A 196 -8.66 -16.55 -12.32
CA ARG A 196 -8.04 -17.22 -11.16
C ARG A 196 -8.81 -16.92 -9.86
N MET A 197 -9.12 -15.65 -9.60
CA MET A 197 -9.88 -15.25 -8.42
C MET A 197 -11.25 -15.93 -8.36
N ARG A 198 -11.99 -15.94 -9.47
CA ARG A 198 -13.30 -16.63 -9.57
C ARG A 198 -13.18 -18.13 -9.37
N THR A 199 -12.15 -18.77 -9.93
CA THR A 199 -11.92 -20.22 -9.76
C THR A 199 -11.66 -20.57 -8.29
N LEU A 200 -11.07 -19.66 -7.51
CA LEU A 200 -10.89 -19.80 -6.06
C LEU A 200 -12.14 -19.44 -5.26
N GLY A 201 -13.20 -18.93 -5.91
CA GLY A 201 -14.41 -18.45 -5.26
C GLY A 201 -14.22 -17.11 -4.55
N MET A 202 -13.19 -16.37 -4.89
CA MET A 202 -12.99 -15.00 -4.42
C MET A 202 -14.02 -14.07 -5.03
N LYS A 203 -14.27 -12.95 -4.37
CA LYS A 203 -15.23 -11.90 -4.73
C LYS A 203 -14.47 -10.62 -5.06
N PRO A 204 -13.91 -10.50 -6.28
CA PRO A 204 -13.12 -9.33 -6.64
C PRO A 204 -13.99 -8.06 -6.61
N VAL A 205 -13.40 -6.97 -6.09
CA VAL A 205 -13.96 -5.63 -6.20
C VAL A 205 -13.47 -5.01 -7.50
N LEU A 206 -14.40 -4.60 -8.36
CA LEU A 206 -14.15 -4.11 -9.71
C LEU A 206 -14.33 -2.59 -9.79
N PRO A 207 -13.72 -1.89 -10.75
CA PRO A 207 -13.90 -0.45 -10.90
C PRO A 207 -15.30 -0.10 -11.42
N ALA A 208 -15.75 1.12 -11.08
CA ALA A 208 -16.93 1.77 -11.65
C ALA A 208 -16.65 3.24 -11.94
N PHE A 209 -17.57 3.89 -12.65
CA PHE A 209 -17.47 5.32 -12.93
C PHE A 209 -17.83 6.14 -11.70
N SER A 210 -16.97 7.07 -11.32
CA SER A 210 -17.12 7.93 -10.14
C SER A 210 -17.35 9.41 -10.48
N GLY A 211 -17.44 9.75 -11.78
CA GLY A 211 -17.74 11.11 -12.23
C GLY A 211 -16.60 11.83 -12.94
N TYR A 212 -15.35 11.41 -12.80
CA TYR A 212 -14.23 12.05 -13.48
C TYR A 212 -14.25 11.77 -14.97
N VAL A 213 -14.09 12.83 -15.76
CA VAL A 213 -14.17 12.80 -17.22
C VAL A 213 -12.92 13.44 -17.84
N PRO A 214 -12.51 13.03 -19.06
CA PRO A 214 -11.41 13.69 -19.78
C PRO A 214 -11.67 15.17 -20.00
N LYS A 215 -10.62 15.99 -19.96
CA LYS A 215 -10.68 17.41 -20.31
C LYS A 215 -11.30 17.63 -21.70
N ALA A 216 -10.93 16.80 -22.68
CA ALA A 216 -11.49 16.87 -24.03
C ALA A 216 -13.00 16.62 -24.04
N PHE A 217 -13.49 15.67 -23.25
CA PHE A 217 -14.93 15.44 -23.07
C PHE A 217 -15.63 16.66 -22.47
N ALA A 218 -15.07 17.26 -21.42
CA ALA A 218 -15.62 18.47 -20.79
C ALA A 218 -15.70 19.65 -21.78
N GLN A 219 -14.69 19.82 -22.63
CA GLN A 219 -14.68 20.85 -23.67
C GLN A 219 -15.71 20.61 -24.75
N ALA A 220 -15.94 19.36 -25.14
CA ALA A 220 -16.95 18.97 -26.14
C ALA A 220 -18.40 19.06 -25.62
N HIS A 221 -18.60 19.12 -24.31
CA HIS A 221 -19.93 19.14 -23.67
C HIS A 221 -20.13 20.36 -22.76
N PRO A 222 -20.02 21.60 -23.29
CA PRO A 222 -20.08 22.82 -22.47
C PRO A 222 -21.44 23.05 -21.78
N GLN A 223 -22.49 22.35 -22.22
CA GLN A 223 -23.83 22.39 -21.62
C GLN A 223 -23.99 21.39 -20.47
N ALA A 224 -23.08 20.42 -20.33
CA ALA A 224 -23.12 19.45 -19.26
C ALA A 224 -22.62 20.09 -17.95
N ARG A 225 -23.18 19.61 -16.84
CA ARG A 225 -22.77 20.10 -15.52
C ARG A 225 -21.47 19.45 -15.09
N ILE A 226 -20.35 19.98 -15.58
CA ILE A 226 -19.01 19.50 -15.30
C ILE A 226 -18.27 20.57 -14.48
N TYR A 227 -17.77 20.19 -13.34
CA TYR A 227 -16.97 21.07 -12.49
C TYR A 227 -15.49 20.87 -12.77
N ARG A 228 -14.77 22.00 -12.83
CA ARG A 228 -13.31 22.00 -12.82
C ARG A 228 -12.86 21.92 -11.37
N MET A 229 -12.31 20.77 -10.99
CA MET A 229 -11.89 20.49 -9.64
C MET A 229 -10.57 21.20 -9.31
N ARG A 230 -10.20 21.26 -8.05
CA ARG A 230 -8.92 21.86 -7.65
C ARG A 230 -7.72 21.09 -8.19
N ALA A 231 -6.61 21.77 -8.36
CA ALA A 231 -5.32 21.15 -8.61
C ALA A 231 -4.89 20.31 -7.39
N TRP A 232 -4.36 19.13 -7.63
CA TRP A 232 -3.92 18.20 -6.60
C TRP A 232 -2.40 18.06 -6.64
N GLU A 233 -1.72 18.29 -5.51
CA GLU A 233 -0.28 18.03 -5.28
C GLU A 233 0.65 18.53 -6.42
N GLY A 234 0.37 19.72 -6.94
CA GLY A 234 1.17 20.34 -8.00
C GLY A 234 0.84 19.90 -9.43
N PHE A 235 -0.15 19.02 -9.60
CA PHE A 235 -0.69 18.64 -10.91
C PHE A 235 -1.80 19.58 -11.36
N HIS A 236 -2.21 19.47 -12.65
CA HIS A 236 -3.31 20.26 -13.19
C HIS A 236 -4.66 19.84 -12.63
N GLU A 237 -5.64 20.74 -12.73
CA GLU A 237 -7.02 20.46 -12.37
C GLU A 237 -7.64 19.38 -13.24
N THR A 238 -8.51 18.59 -12.65
CA THR A 238 -9.32 17.55 -13.29
C THR A 238 -10.77 17.97 -13.43
N TYR A 239 -11.58 17.19 -14.11
CA TYR A 239 -12.97 17.51 -14.43
C TYR A 239 -13.91 16.46 -13.89
N TRP A 240 -14.93 16.89 -13.16
CA TRP A 240 -15.89 15.98 -12.53
C TRP A 240 -17.32 16.31 -12.98
N LEU A 241 -18.02 15.30 -13.50
CA LEU A 241 -19.38 15.38 -13.98
C LEU A 241 -20.35 15.21 -12.81
N ASP A 242 -21.27 16.16 -12.64
CA ASP A 242 -22.29 16.12 -11.60
C ASP A 242 -23.20 14.89 -11.78
N PRO A 243 -23.40 14.06 -10.74
CA PRO A 243 -24.32 12.95 -10.80
C PRO A 243 -25.78 13.29 -11.12
N ALA A 244 -26.19 14.54 -10.93
CA ALA A 244 -27.50 15.03 -11.34
C ALA A 244 -27.61 15.32 -12.86
N ASP A 245 -26.49 15.33 -13.59
CA ASP A 245 -26.51 15.45 -15.05
C ASP A 245 -26.91 14.12 -15.68
N PRO A 246 -27.82 14.11 -16.66
CA PRO A 246 -28.26 12.87 -17.33
C PRO A 246 -27.12 12.07 -17.98
N LEU A 247 -26.03 12.73 -18.39
CA LEU A 247 -24.85 12.05 -18.93
C LEU A 247 -24.16 11.18 -17.90
N PHE A 248 -24.20 11.53 -16.62
CA PHE A 248 -23.56 10.73 -15.55
C PHE A 248 -24.11 9.30 -15.54
N THR A 249 -25.44 9.16 -15.42
CA THR A 249 -26.07 7.83 -15.42
C THR A 249 -25.80 7.07 -16.72
N LYS A 250 -25.83 7.75 -17.87
CA LYS A 250 -25.57 7.14 -19.16
C LYS A 250 -24.14 6.60 -19.27
N ILE A 251 -23.15 7.37 -18.84
CA ILE A 251 -21.74 6.99 -18.85
C ILE A 251 -21.50 5.84 -17.86
N ALA A 252 -21.99 5.97 -16.63
CA ALA A 252 -21.82 4.96 -15.59
C ALA A 252 -22.42 3.61 -15.97
N GLN A 253 -23.64 3.59 -16.51
CA GLN A 253 -24.26 2.37 -17.00
C GLN A 253 -23.46 1.75 -18.16
N ARG A 254 -23.01 2.59 -19.10
CA ARG A 254 -22.25 2.10 -20.24
C ARG A 254 -20.90 1.54 -19.85
N PHE A 255 -20.24 2.15 -18.87
CA PHE A 255 -18.97 1.63 -18.32
C PHE A 255 -19.17 0.20 -17.77
N ILE A 256 -20.16 -0.02 -16.91
CA ILE A 256 -20.42 -1.36 -16.33
C ILE A 256 -20.76 -2.37 -17.44
N GLN A 257 -21.59 -2.01 -18.42
CA GLN A 257 -21.92 -2.87 -19.54
C GLN A 257 -20.70 -3.27 -20.37
N LEU A 258 -19.79 -2.34 -20.62
CA LEU A 258 -18.53 -2.60 -21.31
C LEU A 258 -17.61 -3.47 -20.45
N TYR A 259 -17.48 -3.15 -19.17
CA TYR A 259 -16.65 -3.90 -18.24
C TYR A 259 -17.13 -5.35 -18.12
N ASP A 260 -18.43 -5.57 -17.92
CA ASP A 260 -19.03 -6.90 -17.79
C ASP A 260 -18.90 -7.72 -19.09
N ARG A 261 -18.99 -7.06 -20.25
CA ARG A 261 -18.74 -7.71 -21.55
C ARG A 261 -17.30 -8.12 -21.73
N THR A 262 -16.36 -7.30 -21.24
CA THR A 262 -14.92 -7.47 -21.41
C THR A 262 -14.36 -8.50 -20.43
N TYR A 263 -14.79 -8.45 -19.17
CA TYR A 263 -14.22 -9.20 -18.06
C TYR A 263 -15.18 -10.14 -17.34
N GLY A 264 -16.45 -10.14 -17.74
CA GLY A 264 -17.53 -10.90 -17.09
C GLY A 264 -18.14 -10.14 -15.92
N LYS A 265 -19.43 -10.42 -15.68
CA LYS A 265 -20.27 -9.76 -14.67
C LYS A 265 -19.68 -9.88 -13.27
N GLY A 266 -19.66 -8.75 -12.54
CA GLY A 266 -19.26 -8.65 -11.14
C GLY A 266 -20.44 -8.45 -10.20
N THR A 267 -20.11 -8.40 -8.90
CA THR A 267 -21.08 -8.05 -7.86
C THR A 267 -20.68 -6.76 -7.14
N TYR A 268 -19.38 -6.54 -6.92
CA TYR A 268 -18.85 -5.43 -6.13
C TYR A 268 -18.14 -4.44 -7.05
N TYR A 269 -18.61 -3.18 -7.07
CA TYR A 269 -18.09 -2.12 -7.95
C TYR A 269 -17.68 -0.91 -7.14
N LEU A 270 -16.40 -0.57 -7.19
CA LEU A 270 -15.81 0.57 -6.47
C LEU A 270 -16.01 1.86 -7.24
N ALA A 271 -16.69 2.82 -6.64
CA ALA A 271 -16.82 4.18 -7.13
C ALA A 271 -16.61 5.16 -5.98
N ASP A 272 -15.45 5.82 -5.97
CA ASP A 272 -15.06 6.85 -5.01
C ASP A 272 -15.13 8.22 -5.67
N ALA A 273 -16.28 8.89 -5.57
CA ALA A 273 -16.51 10.16 -6.24
C ALA A 273 -15.70 11.33 -5.63
N PHE A 274 -15.34 11.20 -4.34
CA PHE A 274 -14.72 12.29 -3.57
C PHE A 274 -13.49 11.82 -2.79
N ASN A 275 -12.66 11.00 -3.41
CA ASN A 275 -11.53 10.36 -2.72
C ASN A 275 -10.61 11.38 -2.01
N GLU A 276 -10.15 12.41 -2.72
CA GLU A 276 -9.36 13.51 -2.15
C GLU A 276 -9.87 14.90 -2.56
N MET A 277 -11.15 15.01 -2.88
CA MET A 277 -11.80 16.25 -3.29
C MET A 277 -13.05 16.48 -2.44
N LEU A 278 -13.38 17.75 -2.15
CA LEU A 278 -14.69 18.08 -1.54
C LEU A 278 -15.80 17.93 -2.58
N PRO A 279 -16.94 17.37 -2.21
CA PRO A 279 -18.12 17.42 -3.05
C PRO A 279 -18.50 18.89 -3.34
N PRO A 280 -18.71 19.28 -4.61
CA PRO A 280 -19.25 20.61 -4.91
C PRO A 280 -20.69 20.74 -4.41
N ILE A 281 -20.91 21.61 -3.43
CA ILE A 281 -22.19 21.84 -2.78
C ILE A 281 -22.87 23.07 -3.31
N ALA A 282 -22.10 24.13 -3.64
CA ALA A 282 -22.65 25.37 -4.16
C ALA A 282 -23.33 25.15 -5.51
N ALA A 283 -24.48 25.81 -5.71
CA ALA A 283 -25.24 25.65 -6.94
C ALA A 283 -24.49 26.09 -8.20
N ASP A 284 -23.59 27.06 -8.05
CA ASP A 284 -22.73 27.59 -9.11
C ASP A 284 -21.39 26.85 -9.25
N GLY A 285 -21.11 25.83 -8.38
CA GLY A 285 -19.86 25.08 -8.40
C GLY A 285 -18.63 25.86 -7.95
N SER A 286 -18.81 27.04 -7.32
CA SER A 286 -17.68 27.88 -6.86
C SER A 286 -16.80 27.18 -5.82
N ASP A 287 -17.34 26.20 -5.11
CA ASP A 287 -16.65 25.40 -4.10
C ASP A 287 -15.87 24.19 -4.65
N ALA A 288 -15.99 23.87 -5.93
CA ALA A 288 -15.28 22.74 -6.56
C ALA A 288 -13.75 22.85 -6.48
N ARG A 289 -13.24 24.05 -6.25
CA ARG A 289 -11.80 24.35 -6.16
C ARG A 289 -11.31 24.55 -4.72
N LEU A 290 -12.16 24.38 -3.73
CA LEU A 290 -11.74 24.53 -2.35
C LEU A 290 -10.72 23.46 -1.98
N ALA A 291 -9.70 23.91 -1.26
CA ALA A 291 -8.75 22.96 -0.65
C ALA A 291 -9.46 22.16 0.43
N SER A 292 -9.27 20.89 0.39
CA SER A 292 -9.78 20.04 1.43
C SER A 292 -8.86 18.88 1.67
N TYR A 293 -9.19 18.12 2.64
CA TYR A 293 -8.67 16.85 3.03
C TYR A 293 -7.21 16.86 3.31
N GLY A 294 -6.93 16.46 4.20
CA GLY A 294 -5.67 16.25 4.59
C GLY A 294 -5.60 16.37 6.03
N ASP A 295 -4.68 15.75 6.56
CA ASP A 295 -4.08 16.09 7.80
C ASP A 295 -4.24 17.61 8.02
N SER A 296 -4.89 18.02 9.09
CA SER A 296 -5.11 19.44 9.43
C SER A 296 -3.81 20.26 9.44
N THR A 297 -2.66 19.59 9.39
CA THR A 297 -1.33 20.15 9.28
C THR A 297 -0.93 20.57 7.87
N ALA A 298 -1.59 20.03 6.81
CA ALA A 298 -1.28 20.34 5.40
C ALA A 298 -2.15 21.44 4.81
N ASN A 299 -3.16 21.89 5.52
CA ASN A 299 -4.16 22.81 4.97
C ASN A 299 -3.71 24.27 5.12
N THR A 300 -2.84 24.71 4.22
CA THR A 300 -2.36 26.11 4.18
C THR A 300 -3.23 27.06 3.37
N ALA A 301 -4.18 26.58 2.58
CA ALA A 301 -5.11 27.40 1.82
C ALA A 301 -6.43 27.59 2.56
N LYS A 302 -6.50 28.60 3.40
CA LYS A 302 -7.74 29.07 4.05
C LYS A 302 -8.61 29.85 3.04
N THR A 303 -9.20 29.13 2.08
CA THR A 303 -10.35 29.70 1.37
C THR A 303 -11.58 29.37 2.21
N ALA A 304 -12.30 30.38 2.65
CA ALA A 304 -13.55 30.17 3.35
C ALA A 304 -14.51 29.37 2.45
N PRO A 305 -15.13 28.30 2.93
CA PRO A 305 -16.16 27.62 2.16
C PRO A 305 -17.29 28.62 1.84
N PRO A 306 -17.99 28.46 0.69
CA PRO A 306 -19.15 29.27 0.41
C PRO A 306 -20.21 29.13 1.51
N GLU A 307 -20.97 30.17 1.78
CA GLU A 307 -22.07 30.12 2.72
C GLU A 307 -23.20 29.24 2.17
N VAL A 308 -23.07 27.95 2.37
CA VAL A 308 -24.11 26.97 2.08
C VAL A 308 -24.73 26.52 3.39
N SER A 309 -26.06 26.64 3.49
CA SER A 309 -26.75 26.19 4.70
C SER A 309 -26.57 24.66 4.89
N PRO A 310 -26.53 24.15 6.14
CA PRO A 310 -26.46 22.71 6.41
C PRO A 310 -27.56 21.92 5.68
N ALA A 311 -28.76 22.46 5.57
CA ALA A 311 -29.88 21.80 4.89
C ALA A 311 -29.64 21.69 3.37
N GLN A 312 -29.06 22.69 2.73
CA GLN A 312 -28.70 22.65 1.31
C GLN A 312 -27.56 21.63 1.07
N ARG A 313 -26.53 21.65 1.92
CA ARG A 313 -25.45 20.67 1.88
C ARG A 313 -26.00 19.24 1.99
N ASP A 314 -26.79 18.98 3.01
CA ASP A 314 -27.31 17.64 3.29
C ASP A 314 -28.21 17.14 2.16
N LYS A 315 -29.06 18.03 1.63
CA LYS A 315 -29.86 17.69 0.43
C LYS A 315 -28.99 17.35 -0.76
N ARG A 316 -27.95 18.13 -1.04
CA ARG A 316 -27.04 17.90 -2.17
C ARG A 316 -26.28 16.59 -2.02
N LEU A 317 -25.81 16.29 -0.82
CA LEU A 317 -25.13 15.03 -0.52
C LEU A 317 -26.06 13.82 -0.69
N ALA A 318 -27.32 13.92 -0.25
CA ALA A 318 -28.31 12.87 -0.46
C ALA A 318 -28.58 12.63 -1.95
N ASP A 319 -28.70 13.70 -2.74
CA ASP A 319 -28.86 13.60 -4.20
C ASP A 319 -27.65 12.93 -4.85
N TYR A 320 -26.43 13.24 -4.41
CA TYR A 320 -25.20 12.60 -4.89
C TYR A 320 -25.15 11.09 -4.56
N GLY A 321 -25.38 10.73 -3.31
CA GLY A 321 -25.37 9.33 -2.87
C GLY A 321 -26.39 8.49 -3.64
N ARG A 322 -27.63 9.01 -3.80
CA ARG A 322 -28.68 8.37 -4.57
C ARG A 322 -28.27 8.18 -6.04
N ALA A 323 -27.76 9.21 -6.71
CA ALA A 323 -27.45 9.16 -8.12
C ALA A 323 -26.27 8.22 -8.41
N LEU A 324 -25.24 8.19 -7.54
CA LEU A 324 -24.14 7.22 -7.62
C LEU A 324 -24.66 5.80 -7.51
N TYR A 325 -25.47 5.49 -6.50
CA TYR A 325 -26.08 4.18 -6.32
C TYR A 325 -26.95 3.77 -7.52
N GLU A 326 -27.90 4.64 -7.91
CA GLU A 326 -28.82 4.33 -9.02
C GLU A 326 -28.09 4.08 -10.33
N SER A 327 -27.00 4.78 -10.60
CA SER A 327 -26.21 4.61 -11.82
C SER A 327 -25.59 3.21 -11.93
N ILE A 328 -25.16 2.65 -10.81
CA ILE A 328 -24.64 1.27 -10.73
C ILE A 328 -25.78 0.26 -10.77
N HIS A 329 -26.80 0.48 -9.95
CA HIS A 329 -27.94 -0.43 -9.81
C HIS A 329 -28.73 -0.62 -11.12
N ARG A 330 -28.92 0.44 -11.91
CA ARG A 330 -29.59 0.36 -13.21
C ARG A 330 -28.83 -0.46 -14.25
N ALA A 331 -27.49 -0.47 -14.17
CA ALA A 331 -26.66 -1.31 -15.04
C ALA A 331 -26.66 -2.76 -14.58
N ASN A 332 -26.63 -2.99 -13.28
CA ASN A 332 -26.60 -4.32 -12.67
C ASN A 332 -27.39 -4.31 -11.34
N PRO A 333 -28.66 -4.78 -11.33
CA PRO A 333 -29.49 -4.78 -10.12
C PRO A 333 -28.93 -5.60 -8.94
N ASP A 334 -28.06 -6.57 -9.23
CA ASP A 334 -27.41 -7.39 -8.21
C ASP A 334 -26.15 -6.72 -7.63
N ALA A 335 -25.68 -5.65 -8.25
CA ALA A 335 -24.48 -4.97 -7.85
C ALA A 335 -24.58 -4.34 -6.45
N VAL A 336 -23.45 -4.35 -5.77
CA VAL A 336 -23.20 -3.62 -4.53
C VAL A 336 -22.19 -2.51 -4.85
N TRP A 337 -22.56 -1.28 -4.56
CA TRP A 337 -21.64 -0.16 -4.63
C TRP A 337 -20.61 -0.29 -3.50
N VAL A 338 -19.32 -0.18 -3.82
CA VAL A 338 -18.23 -0.17 -2.86
C VAL A 338 -17.64 1.23 -2.82
N MET A 339 -17.33 1.74 -1.64
CA MET A 339 -16.60 3.00 -1.46
C MET A 339 -15.62 2.93 -0.30
N GLN A 340 -14.58 3.75 -0.34
CA GLN A 340 -13.67 3.92 0.78
C GLN A 340 -14.24 4.92 1.78
N GLY A 341 -14.16 4.59 3.08
CA GLY A 341 -14.71 5.41 4.16
C GLY A 341 -13.71 6.34 4.85
N TRP A 342 -12.42 6.24 4.54
CA TRP A 342 -11.38 7.03 5.22
C TRP A 342 -11.56 8.53 5.10
N LEU A 343 -12.12 8.99 3.98
CA LEU A 343 -12.40 10.42 3.73
C LEU A 343 -13.27 11.05 4.84
N PHE A 344 -14.19 10.30 5.42
CA PHE A 344 -15.04 10.78 6.53
C PHE A 344 -14.23 11.06 7.80
N GLY A 345 -13.18 10.30 8.03
CA GLY A 345 -12.27 10.51 9.17
C GLY A 345 -11.20 11.57 8.91
N ALA A 346 -10.82 11.77 7.64
CA ALA A 346 -9.76 12.69 7.24
C ALA A 346 -10.20 14.17 7.29
N ASP A 347 -11.44 14.46 6.93
CA ASP A 347 -11.99 15.81 6.98
C ASP A 347 -13.29 15.88 7.78
N ARG A 348 -13.17 15.83 9.08
CA ARG A 348 -14.31 15.92 10.03
C ARG A 348 -14.97 17.30 10.06
N HIS A 349 -14.36 18.29 9.43
CA HIS A 349 -14.94 19.63 9.32
C HIS A 349 -16.06 19.67 8.29
N PHE A 350 -15.84 19.03 7.15
CA PHE A 350 -16.85 18.87 6.12
C PHE A 350 -17.77 17.67 6.42
N TRP A 351 -17.19 16.51 6.68
CA TRP A 351 -17.91 15.26 6.93
C TRP A 351 -18.35 15.16 8.40
N THR A 352 -19.32 16.00 8.76
CA THR A 352 -20.00 15.85 10.04
C THR A 352 -20.88 14.59 10.06
N PRO A 353 -21.28 14.06 11.23
CA PRO A 353 -22.21 12.93 11.30
C PRO A 353 -23.46 13.11 10.45
N GLN A 354 -24.03 14.33 10.41
CA GLN A 354 -25.20 14.66 9.61
C GLN A 354 -24.91 14.63 8.11
N ALA A 355 -23.74 15.14 7.68
CA ALA A 355 -23.33 15.12 6.28
C ALA A 355 -23.12 13.68 5.78
N ILE A 356 -22.47 12.83 6.59
CA ILE A 356 -22.27 11.41 6.28
C ILE A 356 -23.62 10.71 6.17
N ALA A 357 -24.49 10.86 7.16
CA ALA A 357 -25.83 10.27 7.13
C ALA A 357 -26.64 10.74 5.91
N ALA A 358 -26.57 12.04 5.56
CA ALA A 358 -27.24 12.56 4.38
C ALA A 358 -26.75 11.91 3.09
N PHE A 359 -25.44 11.75 2.93
CA PHE A 359 -24.82 11.13 1.74
C PHE A 359 -25.22 9.64 1.59
N LEU A 360 -25.35 8.92 2.71
CA LEU A 360 -25.58 7.47 2.71
C LEU A 360 -27.07 7.07 2.74
N ARG A 361 -27.96 7.90 3.30
CA ARG A 361 -29.35 7.52 3.66
C ARG A 361 -30.21 7.02 2.49
N GLU A 362 -29.98 7.54 1.28
CA GLU A 362 -30.80 7.19 0.11
C GLU A 362 -30.37 5.86 -0.54
N VAL A 363 -29.32 5.22 -0.05
CA VAL A 363 -28.81 3.96 -0.55
C VAL A 363 -29.32 2.82 0.34
N PRO A 364 -29.91 1.72 -0.22
CA PRO A 364 -30.28 0.55 0.59
C PRO A 364 -29.10 -0.05 1.34
N ASN A 365 -29.33 -0.53 2.56
CA ASN A 365 -28.27 -0.94 3.48
C ASN A 365 -27.45 -2.14 2.96
N ASP A 366 -28.06 -3.01 2.17
CA ASP A 366 -27.43 -4.19 1.57
C ASP A 366 -26.80 -3.90 0.19
N LYS A 367 -26.91 -2.67 -0.31
CA LYS A 367 -26.41 -2.25 -1.63
C LYS A 367 -25.20 -1.31 -1.58
N LEU A 368 -24.70 -1.02 -0.39
CA LEU A 368 -23.45 -0.29 -0.18
C LEU A 368 -22.56 -1.06 0.78
N LEU A 369 -21.28 -1.18 0.40
CA LEU A 369 -20.22 -1.72 1.22
C LEU A 369 -19.15 -0.65 1.42
N VAL A 370 -18.98 -0.17 2.64
CA VAL A 370 -17.99 0.84 2.98
C VAL A 370 -16.70 0.15 3.44
N LEU A 371 -15.59 0.49 2.82
CA LEU A 371 -14.25 0.04 3.23
C LEU A 371 -13.66 1.08 4.20
N ASP A 372 -13.73 0.81 5.49
CA ASP A 372 -13.15 1.66 6.54
C ASP A 372 -11.66 1.33 6.74
N ILE A 373 -10.85 1.79 5.80
CA ILE A 373 -9.48 1.31 5.57
C ILE A 373 -8.40 1.93 6.45
N GLY A 374 -8.66 3.07 7.08
CA GLY A 374 -7.61 3.89 7.67
C GLY A 374 -7.59 3.93 9.19
N ASN A 375 -7.97 2.87 9.88
CA ASN A 375 -8.12 2.90 11.35
C ASN A 375 -6.80 2.98 12.14
N ASP A 376 -5.67 2.71 11.51
CA ASP A 376 -4.34 3.01 12.04
C ASP A 376 -4.03 4.52 12.07
N ARG A 377 -4.62 5.30 11.15
CA ARG A 377 -4.44 6.75 11.02
C ARG A 377 -5.65 7.57 11.49
N TYR A 378 -6.86 7.15 11.11
CA TYR A 378 -8.13 7.83 11.40
C TYR A 378 -9.05 6.95 12.25
N PRO A 379 -8.66 6.62 13.49
CA PRO A 379 -9.43 5.70 14.32
C PRO A 379 -10.82 6.26 14.64
N GLY A 380 -11.81 5.37 14.70
CA GLY A 380 -13.16 5.69 15.10
C GLY A 380 -14.02 6.38 14.03
N THR A 381 -13.66 6.32 12.76
CA THR A 381 -14.47 6.83 11.64
C THR A 381 -15.85 6.16 11.62
N TRP A 382 -15.93 4.86 11.83
CA TRP A 382 -17.19 4.14 11.93
C TRP A 382 -18.07 4.60 13.12
N LYS A 383 -17.49 5.01 14.24
CA LYS A 383 -18.25 5.59 15.39
C LYS A 383 -18.79 6.97 15.06
N LEU A 384 -17.99 7.81 14.38
CA LEU A 384 -18.42 9.13 13.91
C LEU A 384 -19.64 9.05 13.00
N SER A 385 -19.72 8.02 12.18
CA SER A 385 -20.76 7.83 11.17
C SER A 385 -21.90 6.91 11.60
N ASP A 386 -22.01 6.58 12.88
CA ASP A 386 -22.98 5.58 13.39
C ASP A 386 -22.96 4.28 12.57
N ALA A 387 -21.78 3.69 12.48
CA ALA A 387 -21.50 2.50 11.66
C ALA A 387 -21.99 2.69 10.20
N PHE A 388 -21.67 3.86 9.63
CA PHE A 388 -22.04 4.24 8.26
C PHE A 388 -23.54 4.21 7.98
N ASP A 389 -24.33 4.74 8.92
CA ASP A 389 -25.79 4.83 8.80
C ASP A 389 -26.44 3.46 8.49
N GLY A 390 -25.95 2.40 9.14
CA GLY A 390 -26.44 1.04 9.01
C GLY A 390 -26.04 0.30 7.71
N LYS A 391 -25.11 0.83 6.94
CA LYS A 391 -24.58 0.16 5.74
C LYS A 391 -23.70 -1.04 6.11
N GLN A 392 -23.49 -1.96 5.17
CA GLN A 392 -22.44 -2.97 5.33
C GLN A 392 -21.07 -2.30 5.28
N TRP A 393 -20.14 -2.76 6.12
CA TRP A 393 -18.79 -2.20 6.14
C TRP A 393 -17.72 -3.21 6.53
N ILE A 394 -16.50 -2.93 6.08
CA ILE A 394 -15.29 -3.71 6.34
C ILE A 394 -14.32 -2.83 7.12
N TYR A 395 -13.85 -3.33 8.25
CA TYR A 395 -12.85 -2.69 9.08
C TYR A 395 -11.44 -3.05 8.64
N GLY A 396 -10.51 -2.11 8.66
CA GLY A 396 -9.12 -2.43 8.33
C GLY A 396 -8.13 -1.31 8.48
N TYR A 397 -6.89 -1.64 8.11
CA TYR A 397 -5.72 -0.79 8.23
C TYR A 397 -5.03 -0.61 6.88
N VAL A 398 -4.41 0.55 6.67
CA VAL A 398 -3.53 0.77 5.52
C VAL A 398 -2.14 0.20 5.82
N HIS A 399 -1.57 0.49 6.96
CA HIS A 399 -0.21 0.16 7.40
C HIS A 399 0.85 0.70 6.43
N ASN A 400 0.98 0.16 5.21
CA ASN A 400 1.94 0.67 4.23
C ASN A 400 1.41 1.91 3.52
N TYR A 401 2.12 3.02 3.65
CA TYR A 401 1.84 4.30 2.98
C TYR A 401 2.91 4.58 1.91
N GLY A 402 2.47 4.98 0.71
CA GLY A 402 3.34 5.34 -0.40
C GLY A 402 4.11 4.18 -1.02
N GLY A 403 3.84 2.94 -0.62
CA GLY A 403 4.66 1.81 -1.02
C GLY A 403 6.08 1.85 -0.47
N SER A 404 6.37 2.74 0.50
CA SER A 404 7.66 2.78 1.19
C SER A 404 7.84 1.54 2.07
N ASN A 405 9.07 1.25 2.48
CA ASN A 405 9.38 0.02 3.23
C ASN A 405 10.16 0.23 4.53
N PRO A 406 9.73 1.12 5.43
CA PRO A 406 10.25 1.17 6.79
C PRO A 406 9.83 -0.09 7.57
N VAL A 407 10.60 -0.45 8.59
CA VAL A 407 10.24 -1.58 9.47
C VAL A 407 9.39 -1.06 10.62
N TYR A 408 8.11 -1.39 10.64
CA TYR A 408 7.18 -1.02 11.71
C TYR A 408 5.89 -1.84 11.67
N GLY A 409 5.07 -1.68 12.68
CA GLY A 409 3.75 -2.22 12.86
C GLY A 409 3.39 -2.18 14.35
N ASP A 410 2.14 -2.46 14.70
CA ASP A 410 1.73 -2.57 16.11
C ASP A 410 0.88 -3.84 16.30
N LEU A 411 1.57 -4.95 16.48
CA LEU A 411 0.92 -6.26 16.55
C LEU A 411 -0.05 -6.37 17.75
N ALA A 412 0.32 -5.79 18.88
CA ALA A 412 -0.55 -5.77 20.07
C ALA A 412 -1.80 -4.92 19.82
N PHE A 413 -1.63 -3.74 19.21
CA PHE A 413 -2.75 -2.88 18.84
C PHE A 413 -3.74 -3.60 17.92
N TYR A 414 -3.28 -4.22 16.83
CA TYR A 414 -4.18 -4.89 15.88
C TYR A 414 -5.04 -5.96 16.55
N ARG A 415 -4.45 -6.74 17.47
CA ARG A 415 -5.16 -7.75 18.23
C ARG A 415 -6.21 -7.13 19.16
N ASP A 416 -5.81 -6.15 19.95
CA ASP A 416 -6.64 -5.60 21.02
C ASP A 416 -7.75 -4.71 20.46
N ASP A 417 -7.45 -3.96 19.40
CA ASP A 417 -8.40 -3.14 18.66
C ASP A 417 -9.48 -3.99 17.98
N LEU A 418 -9.09 -5.07 17.30
CA LEU A 418 -10.03 -5.98 16.65
C LEU A 418 -10.87 -6.75 17.69
N ARG A 419 -10.27 -7.12 18.83
CA ARG A 419 -11.01 -7.73 19.94
C ARG A 419 -12.06 -6.78 20.50
N ALA A 420 -11.72 -5.52 20.71
CA ALA A 420 -12.63 -4.47 21.17
C ALA A 420 -13.76 -4.23 20.16
N LEU A 421 -13.44 -4.12 18.88
CA LEU A 421 -14.40 -3.97 17.80
C LEU A 421 -15.43 -5.12 17.76
N LEU A 422 -14.98 -6.36 17.84
CA LEU A 422 -15.86 -7.53 17.80
C LEU A 422 -16.80 -7.58 19.01
N ALA A 423 -16.37 -7.08 20.16
CA ALA A 423 -17.16 -6.99 21.36
C ALA A 423 -18.13 -5.77 21.39
N ASP A 424 -17.89 -4.76 20.56
CA ASP A 424 -18.68 -3.54 20.51
C ASP A 424 -20.09 -3.82 19.94
N LYS A 425 -21.11 -3.34 20.65
CA LYS A 425 -22.53 -3.57 20.27
C LYS A 425 -22.96 -2.65 19.13
N ASP A 426 -22.30 -1.51 18.97
CA ASP A 426 -22.66 -0.47 18.00
C ASP A 426 -22.04 -0.71 16.61
N LYS A 427 -21.29 -1.81 16.43
CA LYS A 427 -20.69 -2.16 15.12
C LYS A 427 -21.71 -2.52 14.04
N GLN A 428 -22.98 -2.67 14.38
CA GLN A 428 -24.10 -2.93 13.46
C GLN A 428 -23.76 -3.93 12.34
N GLN A 429 -23.70 -3.49 11.09
CA GLN A 429 -23.48 -4.31 9.88
C GLN A 429 -21.98 -4.45 9.55
N LEU A 430 -21.12 -4.65 10.54
CA LEU A 430 -19.74 -5.05 10.30
C LEU A 430 -19.71 -6.44 9.64
N VAL A 431 -19.28 -6.51 8.40
CA VAL A 431 -19.27 -7.77 7.61
C VAL A 431 -17.88 -8.27 7.26
N GLY A 432 -16.83 -7.48 7.48
CA GLY A 432 -15.50 -7.87 7.05
C GLY A 432 -14.35 -7.20 7.80
N PHE A 433 -13.17 -7.76 7.54
CA PHE A 433 -11.89 -7.23 7.97
C PHE A 433 -10.90 -7.28 6.81
N GLY A 434 -9.95 -6.36 6.75
CA GLY A 434 -8.95 -6.35 5.69
C GLY A 434 -7.70 -5.54 5.99
N ALA A 435 -6.70 -5.74 5.13
CA ALA A 435 -5.54 -4.89 5.01
C ALA A 435 -5.56 -4.22 3.63
N PHE A 436 -5.33 -2.92 3.61
CA PHE A 436 -5.44 -2.09 2.41
C PHE A 436 -4.13 -1.33 2.14
N PRO A 437 -2.98 -2.02 2.03
CA PRO A 437 -1.68 -1.37 1.86
C PRO A 437 -1.61 -0.63 0.53
N GLU A 438 -1.08 0.59 0.55
CA GLU A 438 -0.80 1.33 -0.69
C GLU A 438 0.31 0.67 -1.50
N GLY A 439 1.24 -0.04 -0.83
CA GLY A 439 2.24 -0.88 -1.46
C GLY A 439 2.46 -2.17 -0.70
N LEU A 440 3.05 -3.17 -1.37
CA LEU A 440 3.28 -4.51 -0.86
C LEU A 440 4.76 -4.76 -0.58
N HIS A 441 5.05 -5.93 -0.06
CA HIS A 441 6.38 -6.52 0.09
C HIS A 441 7.25 -5.85 1.16
N ASP A 442 6.62 -5.39 2.24
CA ASP A 442 7.28 -5.01 3.47
C ASP A 442 6.59 -5.67 4.68
N ASN A 443 7.31 -5.81 5.78
CA ASN A 443 6.77 -6.24 7.07
C ASN A 443 5.81 -7.45 7.00
N SER A 444 6.21 -8.54 6.35
CA SER A 444 5.35 -9.73 6.14
C SER A 444 4.73 -10.25 7.44
N VAL A 445 5.44 -10.15 8.57
CA VAL A 445 4.94 -10.53 9.90
C VAL A 445 3.64 -9.80 10.27
N VAL A 446 3.50 -8.53 9.86
CA VAL A 446 2.32 -7.72 10.13
C VAL A 446 1.11 -8.26 9.37
N TYR A 447 1.25 -8.51 8.08
CA TYR A 447 0.15 -8.99 7.23
C TYR A 447 -0.24 -10.43 7.55
N GLU A 448 0.72 -11.29 7.83
CA GLU A 448 0.43 -12.66 8.27
C GLU A 448 -0.32 -12.66 9.61
N TYR A 449 0.03 -11.76 10.53
CA TYR A 449 -0.69 -11.62 11.79
C TYR A 449 -2.10 -11.06 11.60
N MET A 450 -2.28 -10.01 10.80
CA MET A 450 -3.60 -9.43 10.49
C MET A 450 -4.55 -10.50 9.96
N TYR A 451 -4.11 -11.35 9.03
CA TYR A 451 -4.98 -12.40 8.49
C TYR A 451 -5.16 -13.60 9.43
N THR A 452 -4.22 -13.84 10.35
CA THR A 452 -4.48 -14.74 11.48
C THR A 452 -5.62 -14.20 12.36
N LEU A 453 -5.63 -12.90 12.64
CA LEU A 453 -6.72 -12.23 13.38
C LEU A 453 -8.05 -12.30 12.63
N ALA A 454 -8.05 -12.15 11.31
CA ALA A 454 -9.24 -12.28 10.46
C ALA A 454 -9.92 -13.66 10.55
N TRP A 455 -9.20 -14.68 11.01
CA TRP A 455 -9.70 -16.04 11.22
C TRP A 455 -9.89 -16.40 12.69
N GLY A 456 -10.05 -15.42 13.58
CA GLY A 456 -10.37 -15.66 14.98
C GLY A 456 -9.17 -15.79 15.90
N GLY A 457 -7.97 -15.40 15.45
CA GLY A 457 -6.73 -15.52 16.22
C GLY A 457 -6.59 -14.57 17.42
N GLN A 458 -7.58 -13.72 17.71
CA GLN A 458 -7.51 -12.70 18.78
C GLN A 458 -7.38 -13.29 20.18
N GLN A 459 -7.78 -14.53 20.39
CA GLN A 459 -7.71 -15.20 21.69
C GLN A 459 -6.33 -15.80 21.99
N ARG A 460 -5.49 -15.91 20.98
CA ARG A 460 -4.13 -16.45 21.12
C ARG A 460 -3.18 -15.38 21.61
N SER A 461 -2.19 -15.75 22.46
CA SER A 461 -1.14 -14.81 22.85
C SER A 461 -0.26 -14.44 21.64
N LEU A 462 0.22 -13.20 21.62
CA LEU A 462 1.13 -12.74 20.58
C LEU A 462 2.46 -13.50 20.61
N GLN A 463 2.97 -13.78 21.79
CA GLN A 463 4.22 -14.51 21.99
C GLN A 463 4.15 -15.96 21.45
N ASP A 464 3.03 -16.65 21.67
CA ASP A 464 2.84 -18.00 21.11
C ASP A 464 2.73 -17.97 19.60
N TRP A 465 2.05 -16.96 19.06
CA TRP A 465 1.96 -16.76 17.60
C TRP A 465 3.32 -16.46 16.98
N LEU A 466 4.10 -15.54 17.57
CA LEU A 466 5.46 -15.22 17.13
C LEU A 466 6.39 -16.44 17.23
N GLY A 467 6.22 -17.26 18.26
CA GLY A 467 6.96 -18.52 18.40
C GLY A 467 6.70 -19.51 17.26
N ASP A 468 5.45 -19.65 16.81
CA ASP A 468 5.11 -20.48 15.65
C ASP A 468 5.56 -19.84 14.34
N TYR A 469 5.37 -18.53 14.18
CA TYR A 469 5.82 -17.78 13.02
C TYR A 469 7.32 -17.95 12.78
N THR A 470 8.14 -17.72 13.80
CA THR A 470 9.60 -17.84 13.71
C THR A 470 10.04 -19.30 13.48
N ARG A 471 9.37 -20.27 14.14
CA ARG A 471 9.64 -21.69 13.89
C ARG A 471 9.35 -22.08 12.44
N ALA A 472 8.23 -21.65 11.88
CA ALA A 472 7.87 -21.92 10.50
C ALA A 472 8.86 -21.26 9.52
N ARG A 473 9.25 -20.04 9.82
CA ARG A 473 10.10 -19.20 8.98
C ARG A 473 11.58 -19.64 8.99
N TYR A 474 12.10 -20.04 10.16
CA TYR A 474 13.53 -20.37 10.31
C TYR A 474 13.81 -21.87 10.49
N GLY A 475 12.77 -22.68 10.72
CA GLY A 475 12.89 -24.14 10.84
C GLY A 475 12.80 -24.65 12.26
N HIS A 476 13.25 -23.90 13.24
CA HIS A 476 13.12 -24.20 14.66
C HIS A 476 13.05 -22.90 15.47
N THR A 477 12.77 -23.01 16.74
CA THR A 477 12.78 -21.89 17.68
C THR A 477 13.56 -22.28 18.94
N SER A 478 14.16 -21.29 19.60
CA SER A 478 14.86 -21.45 20.88
C SER A 478 14.39 -20.37 21.86
N PRO A 479 14.60 -20.54 23.18
CA PRO A 479 14.32 -19.48 24.14
C PRO A 479 15.05 -18.16 23.82
N ALA A 480 16.27 -18.25 23.32
CA ALA A 480 17.06 -17.07 22.92
C ALA A 480 16.48 -16.35 21.71
N LEU A 481 15.99 -17.10 20.69
CA LEU A 481 15.30 -16.51 19.55
C LEU A 481 13.98 -15.84 19.96
N ARG A 482 13.23 -16.46 20.86
CA ARG A 482 11.99 -15.86 21.40
C ARG A 482 12.28 -14.55 22.13
N ALA A 483 13.31 -14.50 22.97
CA ALA A 483 13.74 -13.28 23.66
C ALA A 483 14.14 -12.17 22.68
N ALA A 484 14.86 -12.50 21.60
CA ALA A 484 15.22 -11.55 20.55
C ALA A 484 13.97 -10.99 19.86
N TRP A 485 12.98 -11.84 19.56
CA TRP A 485 11.73 -11.39 18.94
C TRP A 485 10.81 -10.61 19.89
N ASP A 486 10.84 -10.88 21.21
CA ASP A 486 10.17 -10.04 22.20
C ASP A 486 10.77 -8.62 22.22
N ASP A 487 12.10 -8.50 22.14
CA ASP A 487 12.77 -7.21 22.00
C ASP A 487 12.47 -6.53 20.65
N LEU A 488 12.45 -7.26 19.53
CA LEU A 488 12.06 -6.72 18.21
C LEU A 488 10.62 -6.23 18.22
N GLN A 489 9.70 -7.04 18.75
CA GLN A 489 8.29 -6.67 18.84
C GLN A 489 8.11 -5.35 19.61
N ALA A 490 8.75 -5.23 20.74
CA ALA A 490 8.66 -4.03 21.56
C ALA A 490 9.42 -2.83 20.98
N ALA A 491 10.47 -3.07 20.19
CA ALA A 491 11.28 -2.00 19.62
C ALA A 491 10.70 -1.39 18.34
N VAL A 492 10.16 -2.21 17.43
CA VAL A 492 9.72 -1.76 16.10
C VAL A 492 8.31 -2.21 15.72
N LEU A 493 7.77 -3.28 16.32
CA LEU A 493 6.43 -3.78 16.04
C LEU A 493 5.41 -3.33 17.11
N SER A 494 5.60 -2.12 17.63
CA SER A 494 4.76 -1.39 18.59
C SER A 494 4.44 0.03 18.12
N THR A 495 4.64 0.31 16.84
CA THR A 495 4.33 1.59 16.19
C THR A 495 3.11 1.43 15.29
N ARG A 496 2.00 2.08 15.63
CA ARG A 496 0.74 1.95 14.91
C ARG A 496 0.73 2.65 13.56
N TYR A 497 1.34 3.82 13.48
CA TYR A 497 1.31 4.66 12.28
C TYR A 497 2.65 5.32 12.03
N TRP A 498 3.13 5.19 10.81
CA TRP A 498 4.30 5.90 10.31
C TRP A 498 4.13 6.11 8.80
N THR A 499 4.18 7.37 8.35
CA THR A 499 4.01 7.74 6.95
C THR A 499 5.31 8.32 6.39
N PRO A 500 5.68 8.05 5.14
CA PRO A 500 6.79 8.73 4.47
C PRO A 500 6.48 10.18 4.10
N ARG A 501 5.25 10.66 4.28
CA ARG A 501 4.84 12.01 3.93
C ARG A 501 5.44 13.03 4.89
N TRP A 502 6.11 14.04 4.34
CA TRP A 502 6.76 15.10 5.09
C TRP A 502 5.86 16.33 5.23
N TRP A 503 5.50 16.67 6.44
CA TRP A 503 4.78 17.87 6.78
C TRP A 503 5.69 18.80 7.57
N ARG A 504 6.09 19.97 7.01
CA ARG A 504 6.85 21.01 7.70
C ARG A 504 8.04 20.43 8.50
N SER A 505 8.86 19.61 7.85
CA SER A 505 10.04 18.98 8.47
C SER A 505 9.77 17.88 9.50
N ARG A 506 8.52 17.54 9.80
CA ARG A 506 8.21 16.38 10.62
C ARG A 506 8.32 15.09 9.83
N ALA A 507 9.05 14.17 10.39
CA ALA A 507 9.34 12.92 9.72
C ALA A 507 8.16 11.96 9.77
N GLY A 508 7.72 11.55 8.60
CA GLY A 508 7.10 10.27 8.43
C GLY A 508 8.05 9.21 7.87
N ALA A 509 9.27 9.57 7.46
CA ALA A 509 10.24 8.66 6.87
C ALA A 509 11.63 8.85 7.48
N TYR A 510 12.63 8.22 6.90
CA TYR A 510 14.03 8.52 7.25
C TYR A 510 14.43 9.90 6.71
N LEU A 511 15.19 10.66 7.51
CA LEU A 511 15.71 11.96 7.08
C LEU A 511 16.55 11.85 5.82
N LEU A 512 17.39 10.80 5.73
CA LEU A 512 18.21 10.52 4.56
C LEU A 512 17.39 10.48 3.26
N PHE A 513 16.16 9.97 3.30
CA PHE A 513 15.32 9.80 2.11
C PHE A 513 14.65 11.10 1.66
N LYS A 514 14.55 12.08 2.53
CA LYS A 514 13.97 13.39 2.24
C LYS A 514 14.87 14.21 1.34
N ARG A 515 14.26 14.97 0.39
CA ARG A 515 14.98 16.07 -0.25
C ARG A 515 15.54 17.00 0.84
N PRO A 516 16.84 17.26 0.87
CA PRO A 516 17.45 18.09 1.91
C PRO A 516 16.82 19.46 2.01
N THR A 517 16.44 19.86 3.21
CA THR A 517 16.08 21.24 3.58
C THR A 517 16.96 21.67 4.74
N LEU A 518 17.10 22.95 4.95
CA LEU A 518 17.86 23.46 6.09
C LEU A 518 17.07 23.34 7.40
N ASP A 519 15.76 23.28 7.31
CA ASP A 519 14.87 23.14 8.47
C ASP A 519 14.73 21.65 8.86
N ILE A 520 15.77 21.10 9.47
CA ILE A 520 15.79 19.73 10.01
C ILE A 520 15.67 19.68 11.53
N GLY A 521 15.50 20.85 12.17
CA GLY A 521 15.45 20.95 13.63
C GLY A 521 14.22 20.30 14.26
N GLU A 522 13.13 20.13 13.49
CA GLU A 522 11.90 19.48 13.92
C GLU A 522 11.88 17.97 13.64
N PHE A 523 12.97 17.40 13.09
CA PHE A 523 13.04 15.95 12.86
C PHE A 523 13.18 15.21 14.19
N GLU A 524 12.17 14.47 14.57
CA GLU A 524 12.11 13.76 15.86
C GLU A 524 12.77 12.37 15.81
N GLY A 525 13.20 11.92 14.64
CA GLY A 525 13.71 10.57 14.41
C GLY A 525 12.62 9.55 14.04
N ALA A 526 13.05 8.35 13.66
CA ALA A 526 12.16 7.23 13.43
C ALA A 526 11.48 6.80 14.74
N PRO A 527 10.18 6.42 14.71
CA PRO A 527 9.51 5.90 15.88
C PRO A 527 10.11 4.56 16.34
N GLY A 528 9.88 4.20 17.59
CA GLY A 528 10.34 2.95 18.18
C GLY A 528 11.37 3.14 19.30
N ASP A 529 12.08 2.08 19.64
CA ASP A 529 13.12 2.03 20.68
C ASP A 529 14.47 1.59 20.08
N PRO A 530 15.29 2.51 19.56
CA PRO A 530 16.56 2.17 18.92
C PRO A 530 17.55 1.42 19.84
N PRO A 531 17.74 1.76 21.14
CA PRO A 531 18.56 0.97 22.04
C PRO A 531 18.09 -0.48 22.20
N ARG A 532 16.80 -0.70 22.25
CA ARG A 532 16.22 -2.04 22.35
C ARG A 532 16.36 -2.82 21.05
N LEU A 533 16.17 -2.15 19.90
CA LEU A 533 16.43 -2.75 18.59
C LEU A 533 17.91 -3.17 18.47
N ARG A 534 18.82 -2.34 18.97
CA ARG A 534 20.25 -2.68 18.97
C ARG A 534 20.55 -3.93 19.76
N ARG A 535 19.96 -4.09 20.95
CA ARG A 535 20.09 -5.33 21.75
C ARG A 535 19.54 -6.54 21.01
N ALA A 536 18.37 -6.41 20.38
CA ALA A 536 17.76 -7.49 19.58
C ALA A 536 18.68 -7.91 18.43
N LEU A 537 19.31 -6.96 17.75
CA LEU A 537 20.27 -7.23 16.69
C LEU A 537 21.52 -7.98 17.21
N ASP A 538 22.04 -7.62 18.41
CA ASP A 538 23.13 -8.35 19.02
C ASP A 538 22.75 -9.80 19.35
N GLN A 539 21.55 -10.02 19.87
CA GLN A 539 21.02 -11.36 20.13
C GLN A 539 20.89 -12.18 18.83
N LEU A 540 20.33 -11.59 17.77
CA LEU A 540 20.24 -12.24 16.47
C LEU A 540 21.62 -12.53 15.88
N LEU A 541 22.58 -11.63 15.98
CA LEU A 541 23.96 -11.87 15.53
C LEU A 541 24.65 -12.99 16.29
N ALA A 542 24.34 -13.15 17.59
CA ALA A 542 24.86 -14.28 18.39
C ALA A 542 24.24 -15.62 17.96
N LEU A 543 22.98 -15.62 17.55
CA LEU A 543 22.25 -16.80 17.07
C LEU A 543 22.53 -17.14 15.59
N ALA A 544 23.19 -16.26 14.83
CA ALA A 544 23.40 -16.48 13.39
C ALA A 544 24.05 -17.83 13.01
N PRO A 545 24.99 -18.40 13.79
CA PRO A 545 25.52 -19.74 13.50
C PRO A 545 24.48 -20.85 13.61
N GLU A 546 23.52 -20.73 14.54
CA GLU A 546 22.43 -21.71 14.75
C GLU A 546 21.45 -21.71 13.56
N TYR A 547 21.27 -20.57 12.90
CA TYR A 547 20.35 -20.36 11.77
C TYR A 547 21.08 -20.16 10.42
N ALA A 548 22.30 -20.68 10.27
CA ALA A 548 23.11 -20.50 9.09
C ALA A 548 22.43 -20.98 7.79
N ASP A 549 21.62 -22.05 7.88
CA ASP A 549 20.90 -22.64 6.75
C ASP A 549 19.47 -22.06 6.55
N ALA A 550 19.13 -20.98 7.27
CA ALA A 550 17.82 -20.33 7.20
C ALA A 550 17.92 -19.01 6.38
N PRO A 551 17.62 -19.00 5.06
CA PRO A 551 17.71 -17.79 4.25
C PRO A 551 16.83 -16.64 4.77
N LEU A 552 15.63 -16.96 5.26
CA LEU A 552 14.70 -15.96 5.80
C LEU A 552 15.18 -15.35 7.11
N TYR A 553 15.97 -16.08 7.90
CA TYR A 553 16.63 -15.52 9.09
C TYR A 553 17.65 -14.44 8.68
N ARG A 554 18.47 -14.71 7.68
CA ARG A 554 19.43 -13.73 7.14
C ARG A 554 18.72 -12.52 6.53
N TYR A 555 17.60 -12.77 5.84
CA TYR A 555 16.77 -11.68 5.28
C TYR A 555 16.29 -10.74 6.39
N ASP A 556 15.67 -11.28 7.44
CA ASP A 556 15.12 -10.50 8.55
C ASP A 556 16.22 -9.77 9.33
N LEU A 557 17.36 -10.42 9.57
CA LEU A 557 18.52 -9.79 10.20
C LEU A 557 19.00 -8.55 9.40
N VAL A 558 19.08 -8.66 8.08
CA VAL A 558 19.44 -7.54 7.21
C VAL A 558 18.38 -6.45 7.26
N ASP A 559 17.10 -6.80 7.24
CA ASP A 559 16.00 -5.85 7.22
C ASP A 559 15.93 -5.03 8.53
N PHE A 560 16.04 -5.67 9.68
CA PHE A 560 16.11 -4.99 10.98
C PHE A 560 17.40 -4.15 11.12
N ALA A 561 18.52 -4.66 10.64
CA ALA A 561 19.80 -3.95 10.72
C ALA A 561 19.82 -2.69 9.83
N ARG A 562 19.25 -2.76 8.60
CA ARG A 562 19.14 -1.59 7.73
C ARG A 562 18.26 -0.51 8.35
N HIS A 563 17.16 -0.91 8.99
CA HIS A 563 16.27 0.02 9.67
C HIS A 563 16.99 0.77 10.80
N TYR A 564 17.67 0.02 11.68
CA TYR A 564 18.50 0.61 12.74
C TYR A 564 19.57 1.56 12.18
N ALA A 565 20.33 1.08 11.21
CA ALA A 565 21.45 1.84 10.65
C ALA A 565 20.99 3.12 9.92
N THR A 566 19.86 3.08 9.20
CA THR A 566 19.29 4.26 8.56
C THR A 566 18.92 5.33 9.62
N GLY A 567 18.32 4.92 10.73
CA GLY A 567 18.05 5.85 11.85
C GLY A 567 19.32 6.44 12.47
N ARG A 568 20.43 5.68 12.53
CA ARG A 568 21.73 6.19 12.99
C ARG A 568 22.34 7.18 11.99
N VAL A 569 22.20 6.91 10.69
CA VAL A 569 22.61 7.84 9.62
C VAL A 569 21.85 9.16 9.73
N ASP A 570 20.54 9.12 9.98
CA ASP A 570 19.72 10.32 10.19
C ASP A 570 20.27 11.19 11.34
N ALA A 571 20.63 10.57 12.46
CA ALA A 571 21.25 11.29 13.59
C ALA A 571 22.62 11.90 13.21
N GLN A 572 23.41 11.20 12.42
CA GLN A 572 24.71 11.71 11.94
C GLN A 572 24.53 12.86 10.94
N LEU A 573 23.51 12.83 10.07
CA LEU A 573 23.15 13.96 9.21
C LEU A 573 22.79 15.20 10.03
N GLN A 574 21.98 15.05 11.08
CA GLN A 574 21.65 16.15 11.97
C GLN A 574 22.92 16.73 12.66
N GLN A 575 23.84 15.88 13.09
CA GLN A 575 25.11 16.29 13.67
C GLN A 575 25.95 17.10 12.67
N ALA A 576 26.05 16.65 11.41
CA ALA A 576 26.81 17.35 10.37
C ALA A 576 26.24 18.75 10.10
N VAL A 577 24.90 18.84 9.92
CA VAL A 577 24.20 20.11 9.71
C VAL A 577 24.42 21.06 10.90
N ALA A 578 24.28 20.55 12.13
CA ALA A 578 24.48 21.35 13.35
C ALA A 578 25.93 21.85 13.49
N ALA A 579 26.91 21.05 13.11
CA ALA A 579 28.32 21.44 13.14
C ALA A 579 28.61 22.57 12.15
N TYR A 580 28.20 22.44 10.90
CA TYR A 580 28.37 23.51 9.90
C TYR A 580 27.66 24.81 10.28
N ARG A 581 26.45 24.72 10.84
CA ARG A 581 25.69 25.89 11.32
C ARG A 581 26.43 26.65 12.44
N ARG A 582 27.22 25.96 13.25
CA ARG A 582 28.06 26.59 14.27
C ARG A 582 29.42 27.08 13.76
N GLY A 583 29.69 26.91 12.45
CA GLY A 583 31.00 27.23 11.85
C GLY A 583 32.08 26.17 12.12
N ASP A 584 31.74 25.03 12.72
CA ASP A 584 32.69 23.94 12.98
C ASP A 584 32.81 23.04 11.75
N VAL A 585 33.61 23.50 10.79
CA VAL A 585 33.82 22.82 9.51
C VAL A 585 34.44 21.44 9.73
N ALA A 586 35.40 21.29 10.63
CA ALA A 586 36.07 20.01 10.86
C ALA A 586 35.10 18.94 11.41
N ALA A 587 34.30 19.30 12.40
CA ALA A 587 33.28 18.39 12.93
C ALA A 587 32.19 18.05 11.88
N GLY A 588 31.80 19.04 11.06
CA GLY A 588 30.86 18.83 9.96
C GLY A 588 31.39 17.85 8.91
N ASP A 589 32.64 18.07 8.45
CA ASP A 589 33.31 17.18 7.49
C ASP A 589 33.44 15.75 8.05
N ALA A 590 33.86 15.61 9.33
CA ALA A 590 33.99 14.31 9.97
C ALA A 590 32.63 13.58 10.11
N ALA A 591 31.57 14.28 10.50
CA ALA A 591 30.22 13.69 10.63
C ALA A 591 29.68 13.26 9.27
N PHE A 592 29.84 14.08 8.23
CA PHE A 592 29.36 13.73 6.89
C PHE A 592 30.19 12.59 6.25
N ALA A 593 31.48 12.51 6.50
CA ALA A 593 32.29 11.36 6.07
C ALA A 593 31.80 10.04 6.67
N ARG A 594 31.34 10.04 7.94
CA ARG A 594 30.70 8.86 8.54
C ARG A 594 29.40 8.50 7.84
N VAL A 595 28.55 9.49 7.52
CA VAL A 595 27.33 9.29 6.75
C VAL A 595 27.64 8.63 5.41
N GLN A 596 28.61 9.16 4.65
CA GLN A 596 28.97 8.61 3.35
C GLN A 596 29.43 7.14 3.46
N ALA A 597 30.29 6.83 4.42
CA ALA A 597 30.76 5.47 4.65
C ALA A 597 29.62 4.51 5.03
N ALA A 598 28.72 4.94 5.92
CA ALA A 598 27.58 4.13 6.36
C ALA A 598 26.58 3.89 5.23
N VAL A 599 26.27 4.91 4.41
CA VAL A 599 25.33 4.79 3.29
C VAL A 599 25.85 3.85 2.21
N GLN A 600 27.17 3.86 1.91
CA GLN A 600 27.78 2.91 0.98
C GLN A 600 27.67 1.46 1.49
N GLN A 601 27.87 1.24 2.79
CA GLN A 601 27.69 -0.09 3.38
C GLN A 601 26.22 -0.52 3.39
N LEU A 602 25.27 0.40 3.67
CA LEU A 602 23.82 0.15 3.59
C LEU A 602 23.42 -0.25 2.18
N ASP A 603 23.84 0.50 1.17
CA ASP A 603 23.53 0.20 -0.23
C ASP A 603 24.01 -1.21 -0.61
N GLY A 604 25.24 -1.56 -0.26
CA GLY A 604 25.79 -2.89 -0.49
C GLY A 604 25.05 -3.99 0.28
N LEU A 605 24.67 -3.74 1.54
CA LEU A 605 23.98 -4.70 2.40
C LEU A 605 22.63 -5.11 1.84
N VAL A 606 21.80 -4.13 1.44
CA VAL A 606 20.44 -4.41 0.95
C VAL A 606 20.39 -4.98 -0.46
N GLY A 607 21.53 -5.12 -1.15
CA GLY A 607 21.61 -5.77 -2.46
C GLY A 607 21.22 -7.24 -2.46
N GLY A 608 21.22 -7.89 -1.28
CA GLY A 608 20.71 -9.26 -1.10
C GLY A 608 19.20 -9.36 -0.91
N GLN A 609 18.50 -8.24 -0.76
CA GLN A 609 17.05 -8.23 -0.59
C GLN A 609 16.33 -8.55 -1.91
N GLN A 610 15.07 -8.94 -1.82
CA GLN A 610 14.31 -9.39 -3.00
C GLN A 610 14.08 -8.25 -3.98
N GLU A 611 13.69 -7.09 -3.51
CA GLU A 611 13.43 -5.90 -4.30
C GLU A 611 14.54 -4.86 -4.12
N ILE A 612 15.05 -4.37 -5.24
CA ILE A 612 16.09 -3.35 -5.34
C ILE A 612 15.83 -2.49 -6.57
N LEU A 613 16.51 -1.37 -6.74
CA LEU A 613 16.29 -0.47 -7.88
C LEU A 613 16.47 -1.19 -9.22
N SER A 614 17.50 -2.02 -9.37
CA SER A 614 17.73 -2.75 -10.64
C SER A 614 16.63 -3.77 -10.97
N SER A 615 15.99 -4.40 -9.97
CA SER A 615 14.84 -5.29 -10.22
C SER A 615 13.60 -4.50 -10.62
N TRP A 616 13.32 -3.39 -9.94
CA TRP A 616 12.19 -2.50 -10.25
C TRP A 616 12.27 -1.94 -11.68
N LEU A 617 13.46 -1.46 -12.06
CA LEU A 617 13.69 -0.96 -13.41
C LEU A 617 13.70 -2.08 -14.47
N GLY A 618 14.26 -3.25 -14.12
CA GLY A 618 14.26 -4.42 -15.00
C GLY A 618 12.86 -4.94 -15.29
N ASP A 619 11.96 -4.94 -14.29
CA ASP A 619 10.55 -5.31 -14.47
C ASP A 619 9.85 -4.29 -15.40
N ALA A 620 10.09 -2.99 -15.21
CA ALA A 620 9.52 -1.96 -16.06
C ALA A 620 10.00 -2.06 -17.51
N GLU A 621 11.31 -2.21 -17.72
CA GLU A 621 11.89 -2.40 -19.05
C GLU A 621 11.45 -3.71 -19.70
N GLY A 622 11.21 -4.76 -18.91
CA GLY A 622 10.73 -6.06 -19.37
C GLY A 622 9.33 -6.04 -19.98
N ASP A 623 8.48 -5.11 -19.55
CA ASP A 623 7.13 -4.92 -20.12
C ASP A 623 7.17 -4.20 -21.49
N ALA A 624 8.29 -3.54 -21.83
CA ALA A 624 8.42 -2.76 -23.05
C ALA A 624 8.53 -3.63 -24.30
N LYS A 625 7.96 -3.16 -25.42
CA LYS A 625 8.05 -3.83 -26.72
C LYS A 625 9.07 -3.14 -27.66
N THR A 626 9.41 -1.92 -27.37
CA THR A 626 10.38 -1.12 -28.12
C THR A 626 11.42 -0.48 -27.20
N PRO A 627 12.60 -0.09 -27.70
CA PRO A 627 13.58 0.65 -26.90
C PRO A 627 13.04 1.99 -26.38
N GLN A 628 12.14 2.65 -27.13
CA GLN A 628 11.49 3.87 -26.69
C GLN A 628 10.55 3.64 -25.52
N ASP A 629 9.75 2.55 -25.56
CA ASP A 629 8.89 2.17 -24.43
C ASP A 629 9.74 1.83 -23.19
N ALA A 630 10.87 1.13 -23.37
CA ALA A 630 11.76 0.79 -22.27
C ALA A 630 12.33 2.04 -21.58
N ALA A 631 12.81 3.02 -22.35
CA ALA A 631 13.27 4.30 -21.81
C ALA A 631 12.13 5.07 -21.11
N TYR A 632 10.93 5.04 -21.68
CA TYR A 632 9.74 5.65 -21.10
C TYR A 632 9.35 4.99 -19.75
N TYR A 633 9.20 3.67 -19.72
CA TYR A 633 8.82 2.94 -18.52
C TYR A 633 9.90 3.05 -17.42
N ARG A 634 11.18 3.06 -17.79
CA ARG A 634 12.26 3.32 -16.85
C ARG A 634 12.14 4.69 -16.21
N ARG A 635 11.87 5.75 -16.98
CA ARG A 635 11.66 7.10 -16.47
C ARG A 635 10.44 7.18 -15.57
N ASP A 636 9.31 6.62 -15.98
CA ASP A 636 8.07 6.55 -15.23
C ASP A 636 8.26 5.84 -13.87
N ALA A 637 8.93 4.68 -13.88
CA ALA A 637 9.26 3.90 -12.69
C ALA A 637 10.18 4.65 -11.73
N LYS A 638 11.18 5.40 -12.24
CA LYS A 638 12.08 6.23 -11.42
C LYS A 638 11.35 7.44 -10.84
N ALA A 639 10.52 8.09 -11.63
CA ALA A 639 9.79 9.30 -11.21
C ALA A 639 8.87 9.01 -10.02
N GLN A 640 8.18 7.89 -10.00
CA GLN A 640 7.27 7.55 -8.92
C GLN A 640 7.96 7.38 -7.56
N ILE A 641 9.09 6.66 -7.52
CA ILE A 641 9.81 6.38 -6.26
C ILE A 641 10.73 7.53 -5.81
N SER A 642 10.72 8.66 -6.50
CA SER A 642 11.60 9.81 -6.27
C SER A 642 10.81 11.12 -6.27
N VAL A 643 10.75 11.82 -7.39
CA VAL A 643 10.11 13.13 -7.51
C VAL A 643 8.59 13.09 -7.42
N TRP A 644 7.98 11.95 -7.65
CA TRP A 644 6.53 11.74 -7.70
C TRP A 644 5.80 12.72 -8.63
N GLY A 645 6.44 13.14 -9.67
CA GLY A 645 5.91 13.93 -10.78
C GLY A 645 5.70 15.40 -10.52
N GLY A 646 4.82 15.77 -9.60
CA GLY A 646 4.40 17.16 -9.40
C GLY A 646 5.34 18.00 -8.52
N GLU A 647 4.98 19.28 -8.36
CA GLU A 647 5.68 20.23 -7.49
C GLU A 647 5.12 20.24 -6.04
N GLY A 648 4.21 19.33 -5.71
CA GLY A 648 3.56 19.22 -4.41
C GLY A 648 4.38 18.44 -3.36
N ASN A 649 3.69 17.94 -2.32
CA ASN A 649 4.30 17.31 -1.16
C ASN A 649 4.55 15.80 -1.31
N LEU A 650 4.42 15.25 -2.52
CA LEU A 650 4.58 13.82 -2.77
C LEU A 650 6.02 13.42 -3.13
N GLY A 651 6.94 14.35 -3.32
CA GLY A 651 8.34 14.04 -3.49
C GLY A 651 8.83 13.16 -2.33
N ASP A 652 9.50 12.06 -2.67
CA ASP A 652 9.98 11.03 -1.75
C ASP A 652 8.88 10.27 -0.97
N TYR A 653 7.59 10.43 -1.30
CA TYR A 653 6.50 9.71 -0.63
C TYR A 653 6.61 8.19 -0.85
N ALA A 654 7.01 7.77 -2.04
CA ALA A 654 7.22 6.36 -2.39
C ALA A 654 8.69 5.91 -2.24
N SER A 655 9.45 6.56 -1.37
CA SER A 655 10.87 6.28 -1.17
C SER A 655 11.13 4.84 -0.71
N LYS A 656 12.19 4.24 -1.22
CA LYS A 656 12.54 2.82 -1.00
C LYS A 656 13.89 2.68 -0.33
N ALA A 657 13.97 1.78 0.64
CA ALA A 657 15.23 1.35 1.24
C ALA A 657 15.90 0.27 0.37
N TRP A 658 16.19 0.60 -0.87
CA TRP A 658 16.72 -0.31 -1.88
C TRP A 658 18.17 0.00 -2.24
N GLN A 659 18.91 -1.04 -2.64
CA GLN A 659 20.19 -0.85 -3.32
C GLN A 659 19.99 0.00 -4.57
N GLY A 660 20.87 0.95 -4.78
CA GLY A 660 20.80 1.95 -5.83
C GLY A 660 20.11 3.24 -5.40
N MET A 661 19.17 3.18 -4.46
CA MET A 661 18.55 4.39 -3.91
C MET A 661 19.41 5.06 -2.86
N TYR A 662 20.02 4.30 -1.97
CA TYR A 662 20.88 4.83 -0.90
C TYR A 662 22.08 5.60 -1.46
N ALA A 663 22.88 4.94 -2.29
CA ALA A 663 24.12 5.51 -2.80
C ALA A 663 23.94 6.46 -3.98
N ASP A 664 22.98 6.20 -4.87
CA ASP A 664 22.88 6.89 -6.15
C ASP A 664 21.76 7.92 -6.22
N TYR A 665 20.81 7.93 -5.26
CA TYR A 665 19.73 8.92 -5.20
C TYR A 665 19.78 9.75 -3.91
N TYR A 666 19.73 9.12 -2.73
CA TYR A 666 19.64 9.89 -1.47
C TYR A 666 20.94 10.58 -1.12
N LEU A 667 22.07 9.88 -1.11
CA LEU A 667 23.36 10.43 -0.71
C LEU A 667 23.82 11.63 -1.55
N PRO A 668 23.72 11.62 -2.89
CA PRO A 668 24.16 12.77 -3.70
C PRO A 668 23.37 14.05 -3.42
N ARG A 669 22.07 13.96 -3.11
CA ARG A 669 21.27 15.13 -2.71
C ARG A 669 21.78 15.74 -1.41
N TRP A 670 22.09 14.90 -0.42
CA TRP A 670 22.69 15.35 0.83
C TRP A 670 24.11 15.90 0.63
N ALA A 671 24.88 15.34 -0.28
CA ALA A 671 26.20 15.90 -0.62
C ALA A 671 26.11 17.34 -1.17
N LEU A 672 25.12 17.62 -2.03
CA LEU A 672 24.86 18.99 -2.51
C LEU A 672 24.50 19.95 -1.37
N ALA A 673 23.66 19.52 -0.44
CA ALA A 673 23.27 20.33 0.72
C ALA A 673 24.45 20.56 1.67
N MET A 674 25.25 19.51 1.95
CA MET A 674 26.45 19.63 2.81
C MET A 674 27.53 20.51 2.20
N GLN A 675 27.71 20.49 0.89
CA GLN A 675 28.61 21.42 0.18
C GLN A 675 28.18 22.89 0.38
N ALA A 676 26.87 23.17 0.26
CA ALA A 676 26.34 24.52 0.49
C ALA A 676 26.52 24.97 1.94
N LEU A 677 26.23 24.10 2.91
CA LEU A 677 26.39 24.36 4.35
C LEU A 677 27.88 24.58 4.70
N ARG A 678 28.77 23.75 4.17
CA ARG A 678 30.22 23.88 4.35
C ARG A 678 30.75 25.20 3.81
N ALA A 679 30.33 25.59 2.61
CA ALA A 679 30.73 26.86 2.02
C ALA A 679 30.27 28.06 2.85
N ALA A 680 29.05 28.04 3.36
CA ALA A 680 28.53 29.05 4.27
C ALA A 680 29.33 29.11 5.59
N ALA A 681 29.63 27.93 6.17
CA ALA A 681 30.45 27.86 7.40
C ALA A 681 31.84 28.42 7.21
N VAL A 682 32.50 28.14 6.07
CA VAL A 682 33.85 28.67 5.76
C VAL A 682 33.82 30.18 5.54
N SER A 683 32.83 30.71 4.87
CA SER A 683 32.72 32.15 4.54
C SER A 683 32.12 33.00 5.68
N GLY A 684 31.57 32.36 6.72
CA GLY A 684 30.78 33.04 7.76
C GLY A 684 29.44 33.60 7.24
N GLY A 685 28.97 33.12 6.07
CA GLY A 685 27.71 33.53 5.41
C GLY A 685 26.55 32.62 5.74
N SER A 686 25.46 32.75 4.96
CA SER A 686 24.28 31.90 5.01
C SER A 686 24.11 31.13 3.70
N VAL A 687 23.41 30.02 3.77
CA VAL A 687 23.03 29.27 2.56
C VAL A 687 21.86 29.97 1.87
N ASP A 688 21.97 30.16 0.57
CA ASP A 688 20.81 30.50 -0.27
C ASP A 688 19.96 29.24 -0.47
N GLU A 689 18.91 29.12 0.32
CA GLU A 689 18.06 27.93 0.30
C GLU A 689 17.27 27.81 -1.02
N ALA A 690 16.84 28.92 -1.61
CA ALA A 690 16.12 28.90 -2.88
C ALA A 690 17.01 28.36 -4.01
N ALA A 691 18.26 28.81 -4.08
CA ALA A 691 19.24 28.31 -5.03
C ALA A 691 19.58 26.83 -4.78
N LEU A 692 19.70 26.40 -3.51
CA LEU A 692 19.92 25.01 -3.17
C LEU A 692 18.75 24.12 -3.61
N GLN A 693 17.50 24.53 -3.32
CA GLN A 693 16.30 23.78 -3.73
C GLN A 693 16.21 23.70 -5.26
N GLN A 694 16.53 24.75 -5.98
CA GLN A 694 16.55 24.72 -7.44
C GLN A 694 17.60 23.74 -7.99
N ARG A 695 18.81 23.72 -7.41
CA ARG A 695 19.85 22.75 -7.79
C ARG A 695 19.44 21.32 -7.52
N LEU A 696 18.79 21.04 -6.38
CA LEU A 696 18.30 19.73 -6.02
C LEU A 696 17.22 19.26 -7.03
N ARG A 697 16.26 20.10 -7.39
CA ARG A 697 15.23 19.77 -8.39
C ARG A 697 15.82 19.50 -9.77
N VAL A 698 16.81 20.25 -10.20
CA VAL A 698 17.51 19.97 -11.47
C VAL A 698 18.19 18.60 -11.40
N TRP A 699 18.94 18.35 -10.34
CA TRP A 699 19.64 17.09 -10.13
C TRP A 699 18.68 15.90 -10.11
N GLU A 700 17.54 16.00 -9.43
CA GLU A 700 16.53 14.96 -9.35
C GLU A 700 15.91 14.65 -10.72
N ARG A 701 15.60 15.68 -11.51
CA ARG A 701 15.11 15.48 -12.90
C ARG A 701 16.14 14.81 -13.79
N ASP A 702 17.40 15.22 -13.66
CA ASP A 702 18.51 14.60 -14.41
C ASP A 702 18.69 13.13 -14.00
N TRP A 703 18.54 12.83 -12.71
CA TRP A 703 18.60 11.45 -12.22
C TRP A 703 17.44 10.61 -12.79
N VAL A 704 16.21 11.13 -12.83
CA VAL A 704 15.05 10.46 -13.42
C VAL A 704 15.29 10.19 -14.91
N ALA A 705 15.84 11.14 -15.65
CA ALA A 705 16.12 11.01 -17.08
C ALA A 705 17.34 10.12 -17.40
N CYS A 706 18.22 9.86 -16.42
CA CYS A 706 19.46 9.13 -16.65
C CYS A 706 19.19 7.65 -16.91
N GLU A 707 19.82 7.12 -17.99
CA GLU A 707 19.70 5.74 -18.42
C GLU A 707 20.81 4.80 -17.89
N THR A 708 21.63 5.29 -16.94
CA THR A 708 22.71 4.48 -16.35
C THR A 708 22.15 3.15 -15.81
N PRO A 709 22.71 2.01 -16.22
CA PRO A 709 22.26 0.72 -15.72
C PRO A 709 22.68 0.51 -14.26
N TYR A 710 21.83 -0.16 -13.50
CA TYR A 710 22.11 -0.57 -12.12
C TYR A 710 22.36 -2.08 -12.08
N THR A 711 23.42 -2.47 -11.37
CA THR A 711 23.78 -3.89 -11.21
C THR A 711 23.64 -4.29 -9.76
N ARG A 712 22.96 -5.42 -9.51
CA ARG A 712 22.82 -6.01 -8.19
C ARG A 712 24.20 -6.37 -7.61
N ARG A 713 24.45 -5.93 -6.38
CA ARG A 713 25.68 -6.26 -5.61
C ARG A 713 25.25 -6.71 -4.22
N ALA A 714 25.28 -7.99 -3.94
CA ALA A 714 24.94 -8.56 -2.64
C ALA A 714 26.23 -8.92 -1.88
N PRO A 715 26.25 -8.80 -0.55
CA PRO A 715 27.38 -9.26 0.23
C PRO A 715 27.48 -10.79 0.21
N ALA A 716 28.69 -11.32 0.09
CA ALA A 716 28.92 -12.76 0.15
C ALA A 716 28.54 -13.35 1.53
N ASP A 717 28.79 -12.58 2.58
CA ASP A 717 28.41 -12.88 3.96
C ASP A 717 27.56 -11.74 4.55
N PRO A 718 26.23 -11.84 4.51
CA PRO A 718 25.34 -10.83 5.05
C PRO A 718 25.51 -10.62 6.57
N VAL A 719 25.80 -11.68 7.33
CA VAL A 719 25.99 -11.58 8.79
C VAL A 719 27.22 -10.75 9.14
N ALA A 720 28.34 -11.02 8.46
CA ALA A 720 29.54 -10.22 8.62
C ALA A 720 29.35 -8.77 8.15
N ALA A 721 28.58 -8.56 7.07
CA ALA A 721 28.24 -7.23 6.59
C ALA A 721 27.39 -6.45 7.60
N VAL A 722 26.40 -7.07 8.22
CA VAL A 722 25.62 -6.46 9.33
C VAL A 722 26.53 -6.07 10.50
N ARG A 723 27.44 -6.96 10.94
CA ARG A 723 28.37 -6.64 12.03
C ARG A 723 29.21 -5.40 11.72
N ARG A 724 29.77 -5.31 10.53
CA ARG A 724 30.58 -4.14 10.11
C ARG A 724 29.75 -2.86 10.09
N LEU A 725 28.54 -2.94 9.52
CA LEU A 725 27.64 -1.80 9.44
C LEU A 725 27.27 -1.27 10.82
N LEU A 726 26.89 -2.15 11.76
CA LEU A 726 26.55 -1.75 13.13
C LEU A 726 27.73 -1.10 13.86
N GLN A 727 28.93 -1.66 13.69
CA GLN A 727 30.15 -1.04 14.22
C GLN A 727 30.41 0.35 13.63
N GLN A 728 30.19 0.51 12.32
CA GLN A 728 30.37 1.80 11.63
C GLN A 728 29.40 2.87 12.11
N VAL A 729 28.11 2.54 12.23
CA VAL A 729 27.07 3.53 12.59
C VAL A 729 27.06 3.86 14.09
N ASP A 730 27.59 2.98 14.94
CA ASP A 730 27.71 3.18 16.38
C ASP A 730 29.04 3.83 16.79
N ALA A 731 30.03 3.95 15.88
CA ALA A 731 31.26 4.66 16.14
C ALA A 731 31.00 6.14 16.49
N ARG A 732 31.57 6.62 17.60
CA ARG A 732 31.38 7.99 18.12
C ARG A 732 32.14 9.03 17.32
#